data_2d9770e4044b9b7cbb510e0a09cc556b
#
_entry.id   2d9770e4044b9b7cbb510e0a09cc556b
#
_cell.length_a   1.000
_cell.length_b   1.000
_cell.length_c   1.000
_cell.angle_alpha   90.00
_cell.angle_beta   90.00
_cell.angle_gamma   90.00
#
_symmetry.space_group_name_H-M   'P 1'
#
loop_
_entity.id
_entity.type
_entity.pdbx_description
1 polymer ?
#
loop_
_entity_poly.entity_id
_entity_poly.type
_entity_poly.pdbx_seq_one_letter_code
_entity_poly.pdbx_strand_id
1 'polypeptide(L)'
;MHRIEHKGRGARFTRTAGMVLLVATVGALWSVAGAQALEVTKWEAGTCKESTCTDAGSHSAFYTQAAGHPNFGITDFEFNFTEVGLAKEPIGKVKDVRVDLPPGLAVNPEAAGTCTEAQLNEFNCPADSKVGEDEATGTATVFALLGLSDTVTEHFPVYDMERKPGEPARFAVEVNSSTLKALALLGHHLQGHLYLEAGISWHNEPVTSESSGVASGDYHEFFKIQNIPTEPEVIESRLIFKGVVDGHAFLTLPSTCSSEPVTTLHVDSYEDPGSFQEYKNPTPVTATGCDELAFNPTVALTAGDSQSDQPDGVSAELHIPQETNEPAKPNSPDVQTAEVTLPEGMTLDPSAAKDLEGCSDEQFAGESCPAGSEVGSFAVNAPGIPDGSLTGGVYVGSPEPEKNAESGGEFRIFLIGYAAQYGVGLHLEGRVKANATTGRLTAVFANAPQVPFESLTLHFRGGNQAPLANPLSCGAAEPSATISPYGGEAPASAGASGFVVDGNGAGGQCATTLPFSLTQSLTPQVPAQAGAYDPATFSVNRSSGQQYLSKISTTLPAGLLGSISSVPLCGEPAANEGKCPASSLIGTVTVAAGAGAEPYDFTGNAYLTGPYGSAPYGLSVVVPAKAGPYNLGEVKARAGITVGLYNGRVTVTATLPTIVEGVPLRLQSLNVAVNRPKFLFNPTSCGPLATESALSSTLGATQALSSGFQVGNCAALPFKPSLGVSSGGRPTKAGGASLVVEITQPAGQANIHEIQLQLPKQLPSRLTTLQKACVAASFEASLPPGNCAHTADVGTVSVTTPVLPGTLKGPAYLISHGGESFPDLDLVLQGDGVEVVLVGHTHISNTGITTSTFESLPDVPISSVTVDLPMGPDSALDTDGRLCRTKLFAPTTMIAQSGAKITQNSQISVSGCPIELISHKRRGSRVELTVWTPQAGLLTIAGHGVKRVRVRVKKAGEVKFSVPLTSHAGKHKLEVGFTAKSGHNPSAVSLTVKR
;
A
#
# COMPACT_ATOMS: atom_id res chain seq x y z
N MET A 1 -24.73 23.36 -14.80
CA MET A 1 -25.30 24.20 -15.88
C MET A 1 -25.73 23.29 -17.00
N HIS A 2 -26.99 23.46 -17.33
CA HIS A 2 -27.82 22.89 -18.40
C HIS A 2 -28.19 21.39 -18.35
N ARG A 3 -29.26 21.27 -17.77
CA ARG A 3 -30.55 20.54 -17.89
C ARG A 3 -31.14 20.77 -19.30
N ILE A 4 -31.56 19.73 -19.99
CA ILE A 4 -32.73 19.80 -20.90
C ILE A 4 -33.56 18.52 -20.70
N GLU A 5 -34.76 18.74 -20.13
CA GLU A 5 -35.91 17.84 -20.18
C GLU A 5 -36.57 17.92 -21.55
N HIS A 6 -37.14 16.81 -22.02
CA HIS A 6 -38.34 16.91 -22.87
C HIS A 6 -39.38 15.83 -22.50
N LYS A 7 -40.51 16.37 -22.00
CA LYS A 7 -41.83 15.73 -21.88
C LYS A 7 -42.56 15.69 -23.23
N GLY A 8 -43.44 14.71 -23.38
CA GLY A 8 -44.58 14.83 -24.26
C GLY A 8 -45.32 13.52 -24.44
N ARG A 9 -46.37 13.27 -23.63
CA ARG A 9 -47.81 13.20 -23.96
C ARG A 9 -48.10 12.15 -25.06
N GLY A 10 -48.85 11.08 -24.86
CA GLY A 10 -50.16 10.94 -24.21
C GLY A 10 -51.30 11.03 -25.23
N ALA A 11 -51.92 9.90 -25.60
CA ALA A 11 -53.29 9.89 -26.10
C ALA A 11 -53.96 8.52 -25.88
N ARG A 12 -55.04 8.52 -25.11
CA ARG A 12 -56.07 7.49 -25.02
C ARG A 12 -56.99 7.61 -26.23
N PHE A 13 -57.56 6.51 -26.72
CA PHE A 13 -58.92 6.41 -27.24
C PHE A 13 -59.36 4.95 -27.26
N THR A 14 -60.24 4.56 -26.37
CA THR A 14 -61.68 4.30 -26.35
C THR A 14 -62.21 3.32 -27.38
N ARG A 15 -62.76 2.23 -26.83
CA ARG A 15 -63.92 1.38 -27.18
C ARG A 15 -64.71 1.69 -28.49
N THR A 16 -64.97 0.63 -29.23
CA THR A 16 -66.37 0.39 -29.64
C THR A 16 -66.64 -1.14 -29.91
N ALA A 17 -67.78 -1.58 -29.48
CA ALA A 17 -68.35 -2.89 -29.60
C ALA A 17 -69.07 -3.05 -30.96
N GLY A 18 -69.26 -4.28 -31.42
CA GLY A 18 -70.14 -4.61 -32.52
C GLY A 18 -70.03 -6.09 -32.96
N MET A 19 -70.79 -6.91 -32.41
CA MET A 19 -71.97 -7.63 -32.91
C MET A 19 -71.74 -8.85 -33.86
N VAL A 20 -71.86 -10.01 -33.26
CA VAL A 20 -72.55 -11.25 -33.66
C VAL A 20 -72.81 -11.49 -35.17
N LEU A 21 -72.27 -12.62 -35.66
CA LEU A 21 -72.99 -13.45 -36.65
C LEU A 21 -72.70 -14.96 -36.32
N LEU A 22 -73.81 -15.63 -35.96
CA LEU A 22 -73.91 -17.09 -35.84
C LEU A 22 -73.92 -17.63 -37.28
N VAL A 23 -72.97 -18.53 -37.57
CA VAL A 23 -73.16 -19.55 -38.64
C VAL A 23 -72.87 -20.91 -38.06
N ALA A 24 -73.90 -21.63 -37.81
CA ALA A 24 -73.84 -23.03 -37.49
C ALA A 24 -73.40 -23.86 -38.69
N THR A 25 -72.20 -24.45 -38.64
CA THR A 25 -71.88 -25.60 -39.51
C THR A 25 -71.54 -26.75 -38.58
N VAL A 26 -72.36 -27.78 -38.74
CA VAL A 26 -72.16 -29.10 -38.22
C VAL A 26 -70.90 -29.69 -38.87
N GLY A 27 -69.77 -29.60 -38.10
CA GLY A 27 -68.49 -30.21 -38.45
C GLY A 27 -68.36 -31.43 -37.56
N ALA A 28 -68.15 -32.55 -38.07
CA ALA A 28 -67.93 -33.83 -37.44
C ALA A 28 -66.87 -33.71 -36.38
N LEU A 29 -67.14 -34.12 -35.13
CA LEU A 29 -66.18 -34.46 -34.12
C LEU A 29 -65.33 -35.65 -34.63
N TRP A 30 -64.23 -35.31 -35.31
CA TRP A 30 -63.12 -36.20 -35.30
C TRP A 30 -62.43 -35.94 -33.98
N SER A 31 -62.59 -36.79 -32.99
CA SER A 31 -61.66 -36.97 -31.93
C SER A 31 -60.32 -37.31 -32.56
N VAL A 32 -59.49 -36.28 -32.68
CA VAL A 32 -58.06 -36.51 -32.79
C VAL A 32 -57.74 -37.21 -31.48
N ALA A 33 -57.62 -38.56 -31.52
CA ALA A 33 -56.90 -39.27 -30.51
C ALA A 33 -55.51 -38.55 -30.44
N GLY A 34 -55.25 -37.88 -29.38
CA GLY A 34 -53.91 -37.33 -29.15
C GLY A 34 -52.94 -38.47 -29.33
N ALA A 35 -52.02 -38.38 -30.28
CA ALA A 35 -50.90 -39.29 -30.28
C ALA A 35 -50.32 -39.28 -28.89
N GLN A 36 -50.43 -40.39 -28.16
CA GLN A 36 -49.76 -40.48 -26.86
C GLN A 36 -48.26 -40.41 -27.14
N ALA A 37 -47.57 -39.50 -26.52
CA ALA A 37 -46.12 -39.32 -26.64
C ALA A 37 -45.42 -40.43 -25.82
N LEU A 38 -44.16 -40.68 -26.14
CA LEU A 38 -43.29 -41.52 -25.32
C LEU A 38 -43.26 -40.91 -23.91
N GLU A 39 -43.51 -41.73 -22.87
CA GLU A 39 -43.50 -41.33 -21.46
C GLU A 39 -42.82 -42.42 -20.62
N VAL A 40 -42.00 -42.03 -19.65
CA VAL A 40 -41.39 -42.93 -18.69
C VAL A 40 -42.40 -43.23 -17.58
N THR A 41 -42.78 -44.49 -17.45
CA THR A 41 -43.77 -44.96 -16.44
C THR A 41 -43.12 -45.44 -15.16
N LYS A 42 -41.84 -45.83 -15.22
CA LYS A 42 -41.03 -46.26 -14.10
C LYS A 42 -39.67 -45.61 -14.24
N TRP A 43 -39.14 -45.03 -13.18
CA TRP A 43 -37.76 -44.54 -13.07
C TRP A 43 -37.21 -44.81 -11.67
N GLU A 44 -36.23 -45.69 -11.59
CA GLU A 44 -35.51 -46.01 -10.36
C GLU A 44 -34.01 -45.92 -10.58
N ALA A 45 -33.29 -45.31 -9.62
CA ALA A 45 -31.84 -45.25 -9.64
C ALA A 45 -31.29 -45.29 -8.22
N GLY A 46 -30.15 -45.92 -8.04
CA GLY A 46 -29.51 -46.00 -6.72
C GLY A 46 -28.34 -46.99 -6.65
N THR A 47 -27.69 -46.99 -5.49
CA THR A 47 -26.56 -47.85 -5.15
C THR A 47 -27.05 -49.01 -4.24
N CYS A 48 -26.66 -50.20 -4.55
CA CYS A 48 -27.29 -51.40 -4.01
C CYS A 48 -26.28 -52.37 -3.36
N LYS A 49 -26.75 -53.15 -2.38
CA LYS A 49 -26.05 -54.29 -1.82
C LYS A 49 -26.17 -55.52 -2.68
N GLU A 50 -27.31 -55.70 -3.34
CA GLU A 50 -27.63 -56.80 -4.25
C GLU A 50 -28.15 -56.23 -5.58
N SER A 51 -27.89 -56.90 -6.68
CA SER A 51 -28.28 -56.48 -8.02
C SER A 51 -29.79 -56.37 -8.23
N THR A 52 -30.60 -57.02 -7.36
CA THR A 52 -32.07 -57.10 -7.41
C THR A 52 -32.76 -56.01 -6.56
N CYS A 53 -32.04 -55.03 -5.99
CA CYS A 53 -32.69 -53.99 -5.18
C CYS A 53 -33.61 -53.12 -6.06
N THR A 54 -34.75 -52.69 -5.49
CA THR A 54 -35.73 -51.81 -6.13
C THR A 54 -36.34 -50.86 -5.12
N ASP A 55 -36.85 -49.72 -5.55
CA ASP A 55 -37.60 -48.79 -4.70
C ASP A 55 -38.87 -49.38 -4.10
N ALA A 56 -39.53 -50.31 -4.78
CA ALA A 56 -40.70 -51.00 -4.31
C ALA A 56 -40.37 -51.97 -3.16
N GLY A 57 -39.04 -52.24 -2.93
CA GLY A 57 -38.53 -53.07 -1.86
C GLY A 57 -38.26 -52.35 -0.57
N SER A 58 -37.49 -52.98 0.29
CA SER A 58 -37.03 -52.37 1.53
C SER A 58 -35.82 -51.43 1.25
N HIS A 59 -35.86 -50.20 1.75
CA HIS A 59 -34.67 -49.29 1.71
C HIS A 59 -33.40 -49.93 2.32
N SER A 60 -33.51 -51.01 3.09
CA SER A 60 -32.39 -51.80 3.60
C SER A 60 -31.56 -52.50 2.53
N ALA A 61 -32.09 -52.66 1.30
CA ALA A 61 -31.39 -53.26 0.17
C ALA A 61 -30.39 -52.26 -0.48
N PHE A 62 -30.59 -50.96 -0.28
CA PHE A 62 -29.69 -49.94 -0.78
C PHE A 62 -28.40 -49.89 0.06
N TYR A 63 -27.32 -49.58 -0.60
CA TYR A 63 -26.04 -49.29 0.04
C TYR A 63 -25.98 -47.79 0.33
N THR A 64 -25.70 -47.40 1.55
CA THR A 64 -25.81 -45.99 2.00
C THR A 64 -24.57 -45.43 2.67
N GLN A 65 -23.49 -46.20 2.83
CA GLN A 65 -22.27 -45.72 3.44
C GLN A 65 -21.71 -44.57 2.62
N ALA A 66 -21.60 -43.37 3.23
CA ALA A 66 -20.95 -42.20 2.64
C ALA A 66 -19.52 -42.51 2.21
N ALA A 67 -19.08 -41.97 1.07
CA ALA A 67 -17.77 -42.22 0.45
C ALA A 67 -17.39 -43.71 0.30
N GLY A 68 -18.39 -44.63 0.50
CA GLY A 68 -18.18 -46.05 0.41
C GLY A 68 -18.37 -46.59 -1.01
N HIS A 69 -18.05 -47.90 -1.19
CA HIS A 69 -18.07 -48.57 -2.49
C HIS A 69 -19.19 -49.59 -2.48
N PRO A 70 -20.31 -49.35 -3.19
CA PRO A 70 -21.45 -50.27 -3.22
C PRO A 70 -21.10 -51.55 -3.98
N ASN A 71 -21.88 -52.59 -3.82
CA ASN A 71 -21.71 -53.77 -4.67
C ASN A 71 -22.21 -53.52 -6.09
N PHE A 72 -23.28 -52.73 -6.21
CA PHE A 72 -23.92 -52.43 -7.51
C PHE A 72 -24.43 -50.99 -7.54
N GLY A 73 -24.46 -50.41 -8.76
CA GLY A 73 -25.24 -49.23 -9.12
C GLY A 73 -26.29 -49.59 -10.12
N ILE A 74 -27.51 -49.10 -9.94
CA ILE A 74 -28.62 -49.41 -10.86
C ILE A 74 -29.22 -48.13 -11.45
N THR A 75 -29.69 -48.28 -12.73
CA THR A 75 -30.67 -47.37 -13.35
C THR A 75 -31.69 -48.24 -14.07
N ASP A 76 -32.97 -48.02 -13.81
CA ASP A 76 -34.06 -48.85 -14.27
C ASP A 76 -35.21 -47.96 -14.70
N PHE A 77 -35.54 -47.97 -15.98
CA PHE A 77 -36.64 -47.21 -16.56
C PHE A 77 -37.53 -48.04 -17.47
N GLU A 78 -38.87 -47.80 -17.46
CA GLU A 78 -39.85 -48.39 -18.30
C GLU A 78 -40.66 -47.33 -19.03
N PHE A 79 -40.87 -47.52 -20.32
CA PHE A 79 -41.72 -46.70 -21.16
C PHE A 79 -43.20 -47.15 -21.19
N ASN A 80 -44.06 -46.17 -21.47
CA ASN A 80 -45.47 -46.45 -21.70
C ASN A 80 -45.64 -47.37 -22.93
N PHE A 81 -46.50 -48.39 -22.80
CA PHE A 81 -46.75 -49.36 -23.85
C PHE A 81 -48.24 -49.71 -23.96
N THR A 82 -48.60 -50.31 -25.06
CA THR A 82 -49.90 -50.89 -25.27
C THR A 82 -49.78 -52.42 -25.42
N GLU A 83 -50.73 -53.20 -24.89
CA GLU A 83 -50.73 -54.64 -25.07
C GLU A 83 -51.34 -54.96 -26.40
N VAL A 84 -50.58 -55.63 -27.28
CA VAL A 84 -51.06 -56.10 -28.62
C VAL A 84 -50.86 -57.63 -28.69
N GLY A 85 -51.86 -58.39 -28.36
CA GLY A 85 -51.81 -59.85 -28.36
C GLY A 85 -50.98 -60.37 -27.18
N LEU A 86 -49.81 -60.93 -27.44
CA LEU A 86 -48.83 -61.36 -26.43
C LEU A 86 -47.66 -60.37 -26.28
N ALA A 87 -47.59 -59.36 -27.12
CA ALA A 87 -46.51 -58.37 -27.10
C ALA A 87 -46.93 -57.11 -26.41
N LYS A 88 -45.98 -56.43 -25.76
CA LYS A 88 -46.08 -55.07 -25.33
C LYS A 88 -45.44 -54.18 -26.42
N GLU A 89 -46.18 -53.26 -27.00
CA GLU A 89 -45.65 -52.34 -27.98
C GLU A 89 -45.48 -50.89 -27.32
N PRO A 90 -44.31 -50.33 -27.33
CA PRO A 90 -44.11 -48.95 -26.76
C PRO A 90 -44.92 -47.94 -27.60
N ILE A 91 -45.42 -46.90 -26.96
CA ILE A 91 -46.25 -45.85 -27.60
C ILE A 91 -45.42 -44.91 -28.46
N GLY A 92 -44.16 -44.78 -28.18
CA GLY A 92 -43.18 -44.02 -28.99
C GLY A 92 -41.83 -44.76 -29.01
N LYS A 93 -40.96 -44.35 -29.95
CA LYS A 93 -39.64 -44.96 -30.07
C LYS A 93 -38.59 -44.13 -29.44
N VAL A 94 -37.94 -44.63 -28.35
CA VAL A 94 -36.82 -43.95 -27.72
C VAL A 94 -35.64 -43.79 -28.69
N LYS A 95 -35.04 -42.60 -28.74
CA LYS A 95 -33.92 -42.32 -29.62
C LYS A 95 -32.64 -42.16 -28.83
N ASP A 96 -32.62 -41.17 -27.92
CA ASP A 96 -31.46 -40.87 -27.10
C ASP A 96 -31.87 -40.88 -25.61
N VAL A 97 -30.98 -41.42 -24.77
CA VAL A 97 -31.13 -41.48 -23.31
C VAL A 97 -29.87 -40.87 -22.68
N ARG A 98 -30.06 -40.02 -21.70
CA ARG A 98 -28.99 -39.51 -20.86
C ARG A 98 -29.38 -39.64 -19.39
N VAL A 99 -28.43 -40.11 -18.57
CA VAL A 99 -28.58 -40.23 -17.12
C VAL A 99 -27.52 -39.34 -16.46
N ASP A 100 -27.95 -38.33 -15.71
CA ASP A 100 -27.11 -37.49 -14.91
C ASP A 100 -27.07 -37.99 -13.46
N LEU A 101 -25.88 -38.33 -12.97
CA LEU A 101 -25.64 -38.84 -11.62
C LEU A 101 -25.60 -37.68 -10.61
N PRO A 102 -25.91 -37.92 -9.34
CA PRO A 102 -25.79 -36.84 -8.33
C PRO A 102 -24.34 -36.43 -8.12
N PRO A 103 -24.05 -35.15 -7.83
CA PRO A 103 -22.71 -34.70 -7.47
C PRO A 103 -22.09 -35.55 -6.34
N GLY A 104 -20.82 -35.93 -6.50
CA GLY A 104 -20.08 -36.76 -5.54
C GLY A 104 -20.24 -38.25 -5.73
N LEU A 105 -21.19 -38.73 -6.57
CA LEU A 105 -21.20 -40.13 -7.04
C LEU A 105 -20.18 -40.24 -8.18
N ALA A 106 -19.10 -40.96 -7.94
CA ALA A 106 -17.99 -41.08 -8.87
C ALA A 106 -17.82 -42.49 -9.44
N VAL A 107 -17.46 -42.55 -10.72
CA VAL A 107 -17.11 -43.79 -11.45
C VAL A 107 -15.60 -43.81 -11.70
N ASN A 108 -14.95 -44.89 -11.38
CA ASN A 108 -13.50 -45.07 -11.63
C ASN A 108 -13.28 -46.13 -12.73
N PRO A 109 -13.21 -45.74 -14.03
CA PRO A 109 -12.95 -46.68 -15.11
C PRO A 109 -11.54 -47.28 -15.07
N GLU A 110 -10.57 -46.69 -14.35
CA GLU A 110 -9.24 -47.28 -14.16
C GLU A 110 -9.29 -48.59 -13.28
N ALA A 111 -10.43 -48.86 -12.62
CA ALA A 111 -10.63 -50.09 -11.84
C ALA A 111 -10.83 -51.35 -12.67
N ALA A 112 -11.09 -51.21 -13.97
CA ALA A 112 -11.39 -52.31 -14.89
C ALA A 112 -10.35 -52.40 -16.02
N GLY A 113 -10.20 -53.60 -16.61
CA GLY A 113 -9.53 -53.72 -17.89
C GLY A 113 -10.39 -53.16 -19.02
N THR A 114 -9.80 -52.86 -20.16
CA THR A 114 -10.55 -52.28 -21.32
C THR A 114 -10.72 -53.30 -22.44
N CYS A 115 -11.88 -53.26 -23.12
CA CYS A 115 -12.17 -54.00 -24.34
C CYS A 115 -11.95 -53.07 -25.56
N THR A 116 -11.28 -53.58 -26.59
CA THR A 116 -11.15 -52.85 -27.85
C THR A 116 -12.39 -53.02 -28.74
N GLU A 117 -12.62 -52.07 -29.63
CA GLU A 117 -13.77 -52.17 -30.59
C GLU A 117 -13.67 -53.40 -31.46
N ALA A 118 -12.47 -53.89 -31.80
CA ALA A 118 -12.27 -55.15 -32.53
C ALA A 118 -12.68 -56.37 -31.72
N GLN A 119 -12.31 -56.43 -30.43
CA GLN A 119 -12.70 -57.53 -29.53
C GLN A 119 -14.20 -57.55 -29.27
N LEU A 120 -14.83 -56.39 -29.10
CA LEU A 120 -16.28 -56.28 -28.94
C LEU A 120 -17.01 -56.77 -30.17
N ASN A 121 -16.57 -56.41 -31.37
CA ASN A 121 -17.15 -56.87 -32.64
C ASN A 121 -17.00 -58.36 -32.86
N GLU A 122 -15.98 -58.99 -32.27
CA GLU A 122 -15.72 -60.41 -32.29
C GLU A 122 -16.44 -61.21 -31.14
N PHE A 123 -17.17 -60.48 -30.27
CA PHE A 123 -17.77 -60.99 -29.02
C PHE A 123 -16.75 -61.70 -28.10
N ASN A 124 -15.56 -61.10 -27.98
CA ASN A 124 -14.44 -61.69 -27.27
C ASN A 124 -13.75 -60.62 -26.38
N CYS A 125 -14.55 -59.84 -25.66
CA CYS A 125 -14.02 -58.94 -24.65
C CYS A 125 -13.34 -59.67 -23.49
N PRO A 126 -12.24 -59.15 -22.92
CA PRO A 126 -11.60 -59.71 -21.74
C PRO A 126 -12.57 -59.75 -20.55
N ALA A 127 -12.48 -60.77 -19.67
CA ALA A 127 -13.40 -60.93 -18.55
C ALA A 127 -13.25 -59.82 -17.48
N ASP A 128 -12.04 -59.23 -17.35
CA ASP A 128 -11.70 -58.11 -16.46
C ASP A 128 -12.26 -56.77 -16.94
N SER A 129 -12.65 -56.67 -18.23
CA SER A 129 -13.34 -55.47 -18.77
C SER A 129 -14.86 -55.51 -18.54
N LYS A 130 -15.45 -56.60 -18.03
CA LYS A 130 -16.88 -56.69 -17.72
C LYS A 130 -17.24 -55.92 -16.45
N VAL A 131 -17.83 -54.72 -16.62
CA VAL A 131 -18.22 -53.80 -15.56
C VAL A 131 -19.70 -53.90 -15.13
N GLY A 132 -20.54 -54.60 -15.89
CA GLY A 132 -21.94 -54.66 -15.55
C GLY A 132 -22.78 -55.61 -16.44
N GLU A 133 -24.09 -55.49 -16.31
CA GLU A 133 -25.10 -56.14 -17.14
C GLU A 133 -26.27 -55.19 -17.39
N ASP A 134 -26.89 -55.26 -18.57
CA ASP A 134 -28.16 -54.63 -18.90
C ASP A 134 -29.25 -55.73 -19.07
N GLU A 135 -30.27 -55.65 -18.23
CA GLU A 135 -31.48 -56.45 -18.37
C GLU A 135 -32.49 -55.61 -19.17
N ALA A 136 -32.55 -55.89 -20.48
CA ALA A 136 -33.41 -55.12 -21.38
C ALA A 136 -34.65 -55.98 -21.79
N THR A 137 -35.80 -55.32 -21.65
CA THR A 137 -37.07 -55.84 -22.17
C THR A 137 -37.46 -55.10 -23.43
N GLY A 138 -37.67 -55.81 -24.50
CA GLY A 138 -38.03 -55.23 -25.80
C GLY A 138 -38.98 -56.10 -26.58
N THR A 139 -39.61 -55.51 -27.57
CA THR A 139 -40.52 -56.21 -28.50
C THR A 139 -39.87 -56.38 -29.86
N ALA A 140 -39.78 -57.59 -30.29
CA ALA A 140 -39.26 -57.91 -31.63
C ALA A 140 -40.31 -58.61 -32.50
N THR A 141 -40.29 -58.33 -33.80
CA THR A 141 -41.14 -58.98 -34.76
C THR A 141 -40.59 -60.37 -34.99
N VAL A 142 -41.30 -61.45 -34.46
CA VAL A 142 -40.86 -62.83 -34.47
C VAL A 142 -41.30 -63.55 -35.81
N PHE A 143 -42.41 -63.17 -36.37
CA PHE A 143 -42.88 -63.66 -37.65
C PHE A 143 -43.39 -62.57 -38.56
N ALA A 144 -42.51 -61.92 -39.32
CA ALA A 144 -42.80 -60.77 -40.16
C ALA A 144 -43.94 -61.07 -41.18
N LEU A 145 -44.05 -62.36 -41.68
CA LEU A 145 -45.10 -62.75 -42.59
C LEU A 145 -46.48 -62.92 -41.94
N LEU A 146 -46.54 -62.96 -40.58
CA LEU A 146 -47.80 -63.15 -39.84
C LEU A 146 -48.06 -61.90 -38.93
N GLY A 147 -47.19 -60.93 -38.90
CA GLY A 147 -47.32 -59.74 -38.02
C GLY A 147 -47.35 -60.13 -36.54
N LEU A 148 -46.63 -61.20 -36.14
CA LEU A 148 -46.56 -61.63 -34.75
C LEU A 148 -45.31 -61.06 -34.11
N SER A 149 -45.52 -60.25 -33.08
CA SER A 149 -44.51 -59.74 -32.23
C SER A 149 -44.53 -60.41 -30.85
N ASP A 150 -43.39 -60.53 -30.20
CA ASP A 150 -43.28 -61.12 -28.85
C ASP A 150 -42.39 -60.17 -28.01
N THR A 151 -42.63 -60.08 -26.67
CA THR A 151 -41.90 -59.36 -25.75
C THR A 151 -40.94 -60.30 -25.01
N VAL A 152 -39.65 -59.93 -25.05
CA VAL A 152 -38.59 -60.81 -24.52
C VAL A 152 -37.71 -59.94 -23.57
N THR A 153 -37.31 -60.50 -22.43
CA THR A 153 -36.31 -59.94 -21.51
C THR A 153 -35.03 -60.75 -21.66
N GLU A 154 -33.93 -60.06 -21.92
CA GLU A 154 -32.61 -60.67 -22.11
C GLU A 154 -31.56 -59.88 -21.23
N HIS A 155 -30.46 -60.57 -20.88
CA HIS A 155 -29.36 -60.04 -20.11
C HIS A 155 -28.13 -59.85 -21.00
N PHE A 156 -27.63 -58.62 -21.12
CA PHE A 156 -26.52 -58.31 -21.98
C PHE A 156 -25.33 -57.85 -21.10
N PRO A 157 -24.08 -58.32 -21.31
CA PRO A 157 -22.93 -57.87 -20.59
C PRO A 157 -22.57 -56.47 -21.01
N VAL A 158 -22.10 -55.66 -20.02
CA VAL A 158 -21.57 -54.32 -20.21
C VAL A 158 -20.08 -54.32 -19.97
N TYR A 159 -19.31 -53.80 -20.93
CA TYR A 159 -17.87 -53.81 -20.90
C TYR A 159 -17.33 -52.39 -20.84
N ASP A 160 -16.23 -52.18 -20.12
CA ASP A 160 -15.43 -50.97 -20.24
C ASP A 160 -14.61 -51.00 -21.52
N MET A 161 -14.63 -49.91 -22.28
CA MET A 161 -14.09 -49.80 -23.62
C MET A 161 -12.88 -48.86 -23.67
N GLU A 162 -11.98 -49.07 -24.63
CA GLU A 162 -11.01 -48.03 -24.97
C GLU A 162 -11.71 -46.70 -25.23
N ARG A 163 -11.28 -45.65 -24.53
CA ARG A 163 -11.86 -44.32 -24.56
C ARG A 163 -11.56 -43.61 -25.87
N LYS A 164 -12.47 -42.81 -26.36
CA LYS A 164 -12.18 -41.86 -27.45
C LYS A 164 -11.73 -40.53 -26.87
N PRO A 165 -10.98 -39.76 -27.65
CA PRO A 165 -10.60 -38.41 -27.23
C PRO A 165 -11.82 -37.55 -26.86
N GLY A 166 -11.80 -36.96 -25.64
CA GLY A 166 -12.91 -36.18 -25.11
C GLY A 166 -13.88 -36.95 -24.23
N GLU A 167 -13.63 -38.23 -23.97
CA GLU A 167 -14.47 -39.08 -23.10
C GLU A 167 -13.70 -39.52 -21.85
N PRO A 168 -14.20 -39.26 -20.62
CA PRO A 168 -13.59 -39.76 -19.38
C PRO A 168 -13.76 -41.27 -19.24
N ALA A 169 -14.87 -41.83 -19.76
CA ALA A 169 -15.13 -43.25 -19.79
C ALA A 169 -16.01 -43.61 -21.02
N ARG A 170 -15.96 -44.83 -21.45
CA ARG A 170 -16.80 -45.39 -22.51
C ARG A 170 -17.15 -46.80 -22.19
N PHE A 171 -18.43 -47.13 -22.27
CA PHE A 171 -18.92 -48.51 -22.06
C PHE A 171 -19.65 -49.00 -23.28
N ALA A 172 -19.77 -50.28 -23.41
CA ALA A 172 -20.59 -50.93 -24.47
C ALA A 172 -21.44 -52.05 -23.91
N VAL A 173 -22.70 -52.06 -24.28
CA VAL A 173 -23.61 -53.18 -24.10
C VAL A 173 -23.45 -54.11 -25.31
N GLU A 174 -23.02 -55.37 -25.06
CA GLU A 174 -22.88 -56.37 -26.10
C GLU A 174 -24.22 -57.08 -26.29
N VAL A 175 -24.92 -56.73 -27.35
CA VAL A 175 -26.23 -57.35 -27.69
C VAL A 175 -25.99 -58.63 -28.49
N ASN A 176 -26.08 -59.81 -27.81
CA ASN A 176 -25.90 -61.11 -28.42
C ASN A 176 -26.90 -62.08 -27.84
N SER A 177 -28.12 -62.09 -28.45
CA SER A 177 -29.22 -62.85 -27.88
C SER A 177 -29.11 -64.34 -28.16
N SER A 178 -29.11 -65.16 -27.08
CA SER A 178 -29.08 -66.59 -27.15
C SER A 178 -30.47 -67.19 -27.35
N THR A 179 -31.51 -66.55 -26.87
CA THR A 179 -32.90 -66.95 -26.97
C THR A 179 -33.40 -66.78 -28.40
N LEU A 180 -32.98 -65.73 -29.05
CA LEU A 180 -33.23 -65.48 -30.48
C LEU A 180 -32.36 -66.35 -31.39
N LYS A 181 -31.32 -67.05 -30.89
CA LYS A 181 -30.61 -68.11 -31.61
C LYS A 181 -31.53 -69.32 -32.00
N ALA A 182 -32.55 -69.60 -31.20
CA ALA A 182 -33.53 -70.56 -31.56
C ALA A 182 -34.40 -70.07 -32.76
N LEU A 183 -34.59 -68.79 -32.91
CA LEU A 183 -35.24 -68.09 -34.01
C LEU A 183 -34.27 -67.76 -35.16
N ALA A 184 -32.98 -67.84 -34.97
CA ALA A 184 -31.96 -67.72 -36.02
C ALA A 184 -32.02 -68.82 -37.06
N LEU A 185 -32.63 -69.95 -36.76
CA LEU A 185 -33.04 -70.95 -37.75
C LEU A 185 -34.04 -70.35 -38.78
N LEU A 186 -34.60 -69.19 -38.52
CA LEU A 186 -35.49 -68.42 -39.37
C LEU A 186 -34.88 -67.18 -40.01
N GLY A 187 -33.60 -66.96 -39.79
CA GLY A 187 -32.82 -65.89 -40.48
C GLY A 187 -32.75 -64.55 -39.79
N HIS A 188 -33.14 -64.44 -38.51
CA HIS A 188 -33.00 -63.16 -37.75
C HIS A 188 -31.94 -63.35 -36.66
N HIS A 189 -30.78 -62.65 -36.84
CA HIS A 189 -29.74 -62.51 -35.83
C HIS A 189 -29.77 -61.07 -35.27
N LEU A 190 -30.05 -60.96 -33.97
CA LEU A 190 -29.84 -59.72 -33.24
C LEU A 190 -28.44 -59.74 -32.67
N GLN A 191 -27.54 -59.11 -33.39
CA GLN A 191 -26.17 -58.87 -32.93
C GLN A 191 -25.86 -57.41 -33.18
N GLY A 192 -25.39 -56.71 -32.13
CA GLY A 192 -25.06 -55.31 -32.19
C GLY A 192 -24.40 -54.80 -30.89
N HIS A 193 -24.10 -53.56 -30.85
CA HIS A 193 -23.52 -52.92 -29.70
C HIS A 193 -24.20 -51.60 -29.48
N LEU A 194 -24.47 -51.25 -28.22
CA LEU A 194 -24.88 -49.93 -27.77
C LEU A 194 -23.71 -49.32 -26.97
N TYR A 195 -23.29 -48.14 -27.36
CA TYR A 195 -22.23 -47.41 -26.63
C TYR A 195 -22.85 -46.45 -25.64
N LEU A 196 -22.34 -46.50 -24.40
CA LEU A 196 -22.58 -45.51 -23.36
C LEU A 196 -21.37 -44.61 -23.32
N GLU A 197 -21.56 -43.38 -23.71
CA GLU A 197 -20.52 -42.33 -23.65
C GLU A 197 -20.66 -41.61 -22.31
N ALA A 198 -19.61 -41.60 -21.50
CA ALA A 198 -19.59 -40.87 -20.24
C ALA A 198 -19.01 -39.48 -20.41
N GLY A 199 -19.35 -38.59 -19.49
CA GLY A 199 -18.84 -37.24 -19.41
C GLY A 199 -18.95 -36.66 -18.00
N ILE A 200 -18.30 -35.55 -17.76
CA ILE A 200 -18.39 -34.78 -16.52
C ILE A 200 -18.93 -33.39 -16.84
N SER A 201 -19.94 -32.95 -16.09
CA SER A 201 -20.58 -31.66 -16.25
C SER A 201 -19.77 -30.59 -15.48
N TRP A 202 -18.84 -29.95 -16.15
CA TRP A 202 -18.01 -28.86 -15.56
C TRP A 202 -18.26 -27.48 -16.17
N HIS A 203 -19.12 -27.43 -17.22
CA HIS A 203 -19.65 -26.18 -17.82
C HIS A 203 -21.18 -26.10 -17.64
N ASN A 204 -21.73 -24.89 -17.67
CA ASN A 204 -23.17 -24.67 -17.76
C ASN A 204 -23.62 -24.75 -19.23
N GLU A 205 -23.89 -25.95 -19.71
CA GLU A 205 -24.37 -26.19 -21.06
C GLU A 205 -25.77 -26.80 -21.05
N PRO A 206 -26.65 -26.49 -22.04
CA PRO A 206 -27.95 -27.11 -22.12
C PRO A 206 -27.82 -28.58 -22.49
N VAL A 207 -28.72 -29.42 -21.96
CA VAL A 207 -28.78 -30.83 -22.30
C VAL A 207 -29.19 -31.01 -23.76
N THR A 208 -28.36 -31.66 -24.55
CA THR A 208 -28.62 -32.02 -25.95
C THR A 208 -28.10 -33.42 -26.24
N SER A 209 -28.56 -34.04 -27.34
CA SER A 209 -28.07 -35.34 -27.77
C SER A 209 -26.59 -35.34 -28.16
N GLU A 210 -26.02 -34.16 -28.52
CA GLU A 210 -24.66 -34.03 -29.01
C GLU A 210 -23.70 -33.47 -27.95
N SER A 211 -24.25 -32.79 -26.91
CA SER A 211 -23.40 -32.19 -25.89
C SER A 211 -23.00 -33.19 -24.80
N SER A 212 -21.81 -32.97 -24.26
CA SER A 212 -21.34 -33.65 -23.07
C SER A 212 -21.71 -32.89 -21.78
N GLY A 213 -22.18 -31.64 -21.89
CA GLY A 213 -22.50 -30.78 -20.79
C GLY A 213 -23.93 -30.87 -20.29
N VAL A 214 -24.19 -30.41 -19.10
CA VAL A 214 -25.50 -30.20 -18.48
C VAL A 214 -25.62 -28.75 -17.99
N ALA A 215 -26.85 -28.38 -17.60
CA ALA A 215 -27.15 -27.02 -17.20
C ALA A 215 -26.51 -26.54 -15.88
N SER A 216 -26.02 -27.45 -15.04
CA SER A 216 -25.59 -27.10 -13.69
C SER A 216 -24.11 -26.76 -13.54
N GLY A 217 -23.22 -27.36 -14.32
CA GLY A 217 -21.76 -27.15 -14.16
C GLY A 217 -21.22 -27.46 -12.76
N ASP A 218 -21.83 -28.45 -12.07
CA ASP A 218 -21.54 -28.82 -10.68
C ASP A 218 -20.60 -30.02 -10.55
N TYR A 219 -19.94 -30.38 -11.64
CA TYR A 219 -19.00 -31.49 -11.76
C TYR A 219 -19.63 -32.89 -11.55
N HIS A 220 -20.95 -33.05 -11.73
CA HIS A 220 -21.53 -34.36 -11.70
C HIS A 220 -21.18 -35.17 -12.96
N GLU A 221 -21.14 -36.47 -12.82
CA GLU A 221 -20.94 -37.41 -13.92
C GLU A 221 -22.25 -37.74 -14.61
N PHE A 222 -22.15 -38.04 -15.90
CA PHE A 222 -23.31 -38.55 -16.69
C PHE A 222 -22.87 -39.59 -17.68
N PHE A 223 -23.82 -40.39 -18.14
CA PHE A 223 -23.65 -41.22 -19.33
C PHE A 223 -24.85 -41.05 -20.28
N LYS A 224 -24.58 -41.24 -21.56
CA LYS A 224 -25.61 -41.14 -22.62
C LYS A 224 -25.51 -42.29 -23.60
N ILE A 225 -26.66 -42.69 -24.13
CA ILE A 225 -26.81 -43.64 -25.20
C ILE A 225 -27.53 -42.94 -26.33
N GLN A 226 -26.95 -42.91 -27.53
CA GLN A 226 -27.50 -42.19 -28.66
C GLN A 226 -27.91 -43.14 -29.77
N ASN A 227 -28.98 -42.78 -30.51
CA ASN A 227 -29.48 -43.51 -31.66
C ASN A 227 -29.82 -44.98 -31.34
N ILE A 228 -30.57 -45.19 -30.25
CA ILE A 228 -31.05 -46.52 -29.85
C ILE A 228 -31.81 -47.16 -31.03
N PRO A 229 -31.49 -48.42 -31.38
CA PRO A 229 -32.15 -49.06 -32.48
C PRO A 229 -33.66 -49.17 -32.29
N THR A 230 -34.40 -49.03 -33.35
CA THR A 230 -35.91 -49.17 -33.37
C THR A 230 -36.43 -50.63 -33.48
N GLU A 231 -35.52 -51.59 -33.58
CA GLU A 231 -35.80 -53.03 -33.52
C GLU A 231 -34.64 -53.77 -32.82
N PRO A 232 -34.91 -54.44 -31.72
CA PRO A 232 -36.17 -54.55 -30.98
C PRO A 232 -36.58 -53.19 -30.39
N GLU A 233 -37.89 -52.94 -30.29
CA GLU A 233 -38.38 -51.72 -29.59
C GLU A 233 -38.18 -51.88 -28.10
N VAL A 234 -37.40 -51.02 -27.48
CA VAL A 234 -37.07 -51.01 -26.04
C VAL A 234 -38.28 -50.58 -25.23
N ILE A 235 -38.67 -51.36 -24.25
CA ILE A 235 -39.78 -51.11 -23.32
C ILE A 235 -39.20 -50.78 -21.95
N GLU A 236 -38.22 -51.57 -21.48
CA GLU A 236 -37.60 -51.42 -20.20
C GLU A 236 -36.09 -51.69 -20.34
N SER A 237 -35.25 -50.97 -19.63
CA SER A 237 -33.81 -51.20 -19.48
C SER A 237 -33.42 -51.01 -18.03
N ARG A 238 -32.88 -52.10 -17.48
CA ARG A 238 -32.29 -52.10 -16.17
C ARG A 238 -30.78 -52.31 -16.27
N LEU A 239 -30.04 -51.19 -16.26
CA LEU A 239 -28.57 -51.20 -16.31
C LEU A 239 -28.02 -51.35 -14.91
N ILE A 240 -27.19 -52.39 -14.74
CA ILE A 240 -26.60 -52.77 -13.47
C ILE A 240 -25.08 -52.70 -13.61
N PHE A 241 -24.43 -51.70 -12.97
CA PHE A 241 -23.00 -51.66 -12.87
C PHE A 241 -22.50 -52.35 -11.59
N LYS A 242 -21.37 -53.04 -11.69
CA LYS A 242 -20.64 -53.51 -10.51
C LYS A 242 -20.03 -52.31 -9.82
N GLY A 243 -20.11 -52.25 -8.49
CA GLY A 243 -19.44 -51.19 -7.71
C GLY A 243 -17.97 -51.48 -7.39
N VAL A 244 -17.60 -52.80 -7.52
CA VAL A 244 -16.21 -53.24 -7.35
C VAL A 244 -15.88 -54.17 -8.52
N VAL A 245 -14.76 -53.91 -9.20
CA VAL A 245 -14.26 -54.69 -10.32
C VAL A 245 -12.85 -55.14 -10.01
N ASP A 246 -12.57 -56.40 -10.11
CA ASP A 246 -11.25 -57.05 -9.89
C ASP A 246 -10.57 -56.70 -8.55
N GLY A 247 -11.38 -56.34 -7.54
CA GLY A 247 -10.90 -55.95 -6.22
C GLY A 247 -10.60 -54.44 -6.06
N HIS A 248 -10.90 -53.64 -7.09
CA HIS A 248 -10.77 -52.18 -7.08
C HIS A 248 -12.14 -51.51 -7.04
N ALA A 249 -12.25 -50.38 -6.38
CA ALA A 249 -13.47 -49.59 -6.32
C ALA A 249 -13.79 -48.98 -7.70
N PHE A 250 -14.95 -49.39 -8.28
CA PHE A 250 -15.46 -48.84 -9.55
C PHE A 250 -16.48 -47.73 -9.33
N LEU A 251 -17.33 -47.84 -8.28
CA LEU A 251 -18.28 -46.81 -7.88
C LEU A 251 -17.93 -46.32 -6.47
N THR A 252 -18.06 -44.99 -6.25
CA THR A 252 -17.90 -44.36 -4.94
C THR A 252 -19.09 -43.46 -4.65
N LEU A 253 -19.74 -43.61 -3.49
CA LEU A 253 -20.87 -42.77 -3.08
C LEU A 253 -20.42 -41.34 -2.72
N PRO A 254 -21.35 -40.35 -2.80
CA PRO A 254 -21.10 -39.03 -2.25
C PRO A 254 -20.69 -39.08 -0.79
N SER A 255 -19.82 -38.19 -0.38
CA SER A 255 -19.40 -38.05 1.02
C SER A 255 -20.35 -37.17 1.85
N THR A 256 -21.42 -36.63 1.26
CA THR A 256 -22.42 -35.78 1.92
C THR A 256 -23.67 -36.54 2.35
N CYS A 257 -24.14 -36.33 3.60
CA CYS A 257 -25.40 -36.84 4.12
C CYS A 257 -26.52 -35.77 4.16
N SER A 258 -26.22 -34.52 3.78
CA SER A 258 -27.15 -33.40 3.94
C SER A 258 -28.04 -33.13 2.72
N SER A 259 -27.73 -33.72 1.56
CA SER A 259 -28.46 -33.56 0.31
C SER A 259 -29.07 -34.90 -0.16
N GLU A 260 -30.26 -34.85 -0.74
CA GLU A 260 -30.83 -35.99 -1.43
C GLU A 260 -30.10 -36.19 -2.76
N PRO A 261 -29.47 -37.35 -3.03
CA PRO A 261 -28.71 -37.63 -4.26
C PRO A 261 -29.68 -37.92 -5.40
N VAL A 262 -30.11 -36.90 -6.12
CA VAL A 262 -31.06 -37.03 -7.21
C VAL A 262 -30.37 -37.45 -8.49
N THR A 263 -30.70 -38.64 -9.02
CA THR A 263 -30.34 -39.08 -10.38
C THR A 263 -31.41 -38.61 -11.35
N THR A 264 -31.02 -37.97 -12.46
CA THR A 264 -31.96 -37.43 -13.45
C THR A 264 -31.85 -38.19 -14.75
N LEU A 265 -32.99 -38.63 -15.29
CA LEU A 265 -33.11 -39.28 -16.61
C LEU A 265 -33.64 -38.26 -17.62
N HIS A 266 -32.96 -38.15 -18.74
CA HIS A 266 -33.38 -37.35 -19.89
C HIS A 266 -33.60 -38.27 -21.08
N VAL A 267 -34.75 -38.14 -21.73
CA VAL A 267 -35.16 -39.02 -22.85
C VAL A 267 -35.75 -38.19 -23.97
N ASP A 268 -35.34 -38.48 -25.19
CA ASP A 268 -36.07 -38.02 -26.38
C ASP A 268 -36.51 -39.19 -27.26
N SER A 269 -37.31 -38.93 -28.24
CA SER A 269 -37.86 -39.92 -29.14
C SER A 269 -37.53 -39.65 -30.60
N TYR A 270 -37.66 -40.68 -31.45
CA TYR A 270 -37.58 -40.52 -32.90
C TYR A 270 -38.72 -39.67 -33.48
N GLU A 271 -39.83 -39.56 -32.76
CA GLU A 271 -40.98 -38.73 -33.13
C GLU A 271 -40.73 -37.23 -32.85
N ASP A 272 -39.93 -36.91 -31.82
CA ASP A 272 -39.58 -35.54 -31.45
C ASP A 272 -38.09 -35.42 -31.04
N PRO A 273 -37.16 -35.54 -32.00
CA PRO A 273 -35.74 -35.61 -31.73
C PRO A 273 -35.20 -34.29 -31.17
N GLY A 274 -34.38 -34.33 -30.08
CA GLY A 274 -33.78 -33.19 -29.43
C GLY A 274 -34.69 -32.50 -28.41
N SER A 275 -35.94 -33.00 -28.22
CA SER A 275 -36.85 -32.52 -27.19
C SER A 275 -36.83 -33.46 -25.99
N PHE A 276 -35.81 -33.26 -25.12
CA PHE A 276 -35.63 -34.10 -23.95
C PHE A 276 -36.67 -33.85 -22.87
N GLN A 277 -37.27 -34.94 -22.38
CA GLN A 277 -38.13 -34.97 -21.20
C GLN A 277 -37.25 -35.35 -19.99
N GLU A 278 -37.42 -34.66 -18.85
CA GLU A 278 -36.65 -34.83 -17.63
C GLU A 278 -37.47 -35.60 -16.57
N TYR A 279 -36.87 -36.64 -16.00
CA TYR A 279 -37.45 -37.45 -14.94
C TYR A 279 -36.47 -37.57 -13.79
N LYS A 280 -36.85 -37.11 -12.58
CA LYS A 280 -36.03 -37.23 -11.38
C LYS A 280 -36.36 -38.51 -10.63
N ASN A 281 -35.34 -39.14 -10.06
CA ASN A 281 -35.54 -40.31 -9.20
C ASN A 281 -36.53 -39.91 -8.07
N PRO A 282 -37.71 -40.61 -7.96
CA PRO A 282 -38.75 -40.24 -7.00
C PRO A 282 -38.40 -40.52 -5.55
N THR A 283 -37.46 -41.43 -5.28
CA THR A 283 -37.07 -41.89 -3.94
C THR A 283 -35.56 -41.95 -3.79
N PRO A 284 -34.87 -40.79 -3.81
CA PRO A 284 -33.42 -40.76 -3.63
C PRO A 284 -33.06 -41.23 -2.22
N VAL A 285 -32.06 -42.09 -2.10
CA VAL A 285 -31.59 -42.62 -0.82
C VAL A 285 -30.33 -41.89 -0.37
N THR A 286 -30.44 -41.11 0.69
CA THR A 286 -29.32 -40.32 1.25
C THR A 286 -28.23 -41.21 1.82
N ALA A 287 -27.00 -40.79 1.65
CA ALA A 287 -25.87 -41.42 2.29
C ALA A 287 -25.95 -41.27 3.82
N THR A 288 -25.31 -42.19 4.54
CA THR A 288 -25.27 -42.29 6.01
C THR A 288 -23.84 -42.50 6.48
N GLY A 289 -23.54 -42.17 7.73
CA GLY A 289 -22.21 -42.38 8.34
C GLY A 289 -21.16 -41.39 7.87
N CYS A 290 -21.55 -40.17 7.45
CA CYS A 290 -20.59 -39.11 7.08
C CYS A 290 -19.70 -38.73 8.23
N ASP A 291 -20.24 -38.67 9.46
CA ASP A 291 -19.52 -38.35 10.68
C ASP A 291 -18.53 -39.42 11.17
N GLU A 292 -18.55 -40.59 10.53
CA GLU A 292 -17.65 -41.70 10.82
C GLU A 292 -16.46 -41.77 9.82
N LEU A 293 -16.44 -40.90 8.80
CA LEU A 293 -15.37 -40.89 7.79
C LEU A 293 -14.04 -40.40 8.37
N ALA A 294 -12.97 -41.11 8.04
CA ALA A 294 -11.61 -40.67 8.39
C ALA A 294 -11.16 -39.55 7.44
N PHE A 295 -10.87 -38.35 8.00
CA PHE A 295 -10.41 -37.24 7.23
C PHE A 295 -9.04 -36.74 7.71
N ASN A 296 -7.97 -37.16 7.03
CA ASN A 296 -6.59 -36.90 7.39
C ASN A 296 -5.83 -36.21 6.24
N PRO A 297 -6.23 -35.00 5.84
CA PRO A 297 -5.54 -34.27 4.78
C PRO A 297 -4.12 -33.86 5.23
N THR A 298 -3.19 -33.76 4.28
CA THR A 298 -1.85 -33.20 4.53
C THR A 298 -1.53 -32.11 3.53
N VAL A 299 -0.75 -31.11 3.97
CA VAL A 299 -0.27 -30.00 3.13
C VAL A 299 1.24 -29.96 3.19
N ALA A 300 1.91 -30.02 2.04
CA ALA A 300 3.35 -29.86 1.91
C ALA A 300 3.68 -28.58 1.16
N LEU A 301 4.60 -27.78 1.69
CA LEU A 301 5.11 -26.58 1.06
C LEU A 301 6.60 -26.75 0.79
N THR A 302 7.02 -26.61 -0.47
CA THR A 302 8.43 -26.66 -0.87
C THR A 302 8.83 -25.39 -1.57
N ALA A 303 10.03 -24.88 -1.26
CA ALA A 303 10.62 -23.72 -1.86
C ALA A 303 11.63 -24.11 -2.95
N GLY A 304 11.76 -23.29 -3.98
CA GLY A 304 12.75 -23.46 -5.04
C GLY A 304 14.15 -23.04 -4.61
N ASP A 305 14.24 -22.11 -3.64
CA ASP A 305 15.48 -21.60 -3.05
C ASP A 305 15.32 -21.44 -1.53
N SER A 306 16.39 -21.67 -0.80
CA SER A 306 16.44 -21.51 0.66
C SER A 306 16.94 -20.12 1.12
N GLN A 307 17.13 -19.16 0.22
CA GLN A 307 17.65 -17.82 0.53
C GLN A 307 16.60 -16.93 1.21
N SER A 308 17.01 -16.23 2.27
CA SER A 308 16.14 -15.27 2.97
C SER A 308 15.91 -13.98 2.15
N ASP A 309 14.73 -13.36 2.27
CA ASP A 309 14.39 -12.09 1.63
C ASP A 309 14.63 -12.09 0.10
N GLN A 310 14.37 -13.26 -0.56
CA GLN A 310 14.47 -13.43 -2.01
C GLN A 310 13.12 -13.82 -2.60
N PRO A 311 12.80 -13.37 -3.83
CA PRO A 311 11.67 -13.89 -4.58
C PRO A 311 11.89 -15.37 -4.88
N ASP A 312 10.86 -16.22 -4.69
CA ASP A 312 11.02 -17.66 -4.82
C ASP A 312 9.82 -18.34 -5.47
N GLY A 313 10.13 -19.40 -6.23
CA GLY A 313 9.15 -20.34 -6.74
C GLY A 313 8.77 -21.33 -5.64
N VAL A 314 7.48 -21.41 -5.35
CA VAL A 314 6.96 -22.23 -4.26
C VAL A 314 5.99 -23.25 -4.83
N SER A 315 6.10 -24.50 -4.39
CA SER A 315 5.11 -25.54 -4.66
C SER A 315 4.34 -25.87 -3.41
N ALA A 316 3.01 -25.92 -3.52
CA ALA A 316 2.10 -26.31 -2.45
C ALA A 316 1.29 -27.53 -2.91
N GLU A 317 1.34 -28.61 -2.16
CA GLU A 317 0.62 -29.84 -2.42
C GLU A 317 -0.39 -30.10 -1.29
N LEU A 318 -1.65 -30.28 -1.66
CA LEU A 318 -2.68 -30.79 -0.79
C LEU A 318 -2.89 -32.26 -1.17
N HIS A 319 -2.72 -33.16 -0.21
CA HIS A 319 -2.95 -34.60 -0.41
C HIS A 319 -4.10 -35.07 0.48
N ILE A 320 -5.04 -35.84 -0.15
CA ILE A 320 -6.20 -36.43 0.49
C ILE A 320 -6.10 -37.93 0.28
N PRO A 321 -5.92 -38.75 1.33
CA PRO A 321 -5.85 -40.21 1.19
C PRO A 321 -7.11 -40.78 0.56
N GLN A 322 -6.96 -41.64 -0.47
CA GLN A 322 -8.06 -42.36 -1.14
C GLN A 322 -7.85 -43.89 -0.99
N GLU A 323 -8.92 -44.61 -0.74
CA GLU A 323 -8.91 -46.09 -0.48
C GLU A 323 -9.40 -46.92 -1.70
N THR A 324 -9.05 -46.46 -2.92
CA THR A 324 -9.51 -47.06 -4.19
C THR A 324 -9.11 -48.53 -4.36
N ASN A 325 -8.03 -48.99 -3.72
CA ASN A 325 -7.51 -50.35 -3.74
C ASN A 325 -8.00 -51.21 -2.55
N GLU A 326 -8.76 -50.64 -1.61
CA GLU A 326 -9.31 -51.33 -0.44
C GLU A 326 -10.84 -51.10 -0.38
N PRO A 327 -11.63 -51.69 -1.30
CA PRO A 327 -13.04 -51.34 -1.45
C PRO A 327 -13.92 -51.67 -0.24
N ALA A 328 -13.38 -52.35 0.77
CA ALA A 328 -14.06 -52.55 2.03
C ALA A 328 -14.04 -51.32 2.96
N LYS A 329 -13.20 -50.33 2.67
CA LYS A 329 -13.10 -49.05 3.42
C LYS A 329 -13.71 -47.94 2.61
N PRO A 330 -14.38 -46.96 3.26
CA PRO A 330 -14.82 -45.76 2.57
C PRO A 330 -13.62 -44.86 2.26
N ASN A 331 -13.72 -44.09 1.21
CA ASN A 331 -12.76 -43.01 0.89
C ASN A 331 -12.80 -41.88 1.94
N SER A 332 -11.78 -41.03 1.93
CA SER A 332 -11.89 -39.73 2.60
C SER A 332 -13.01 -38.88 2.00
N PRO A 333 -13.69 -38.05 2.80
CA PRO A 333 -14.71 -37.14 2.27
C PRO A 333 -14.13 -36.13 1.28
N ASP A 334 -14.94 -35.71 0.31
CA ASP A 334 -14.60 -34.71 -0.67
C ASP A 334 -14.34 -33.32 -0.01
N VAL A 335 -13.40 -32.57 -0.55
CA VAL A 335 -13.03 -31.25 -0.02
C VAL A 335 -14.03 -30.21 -0.50
N GLN A 336 -14.63 -29.47 0.43
CA GLN A 336 -15.49 -28.31 0.16
C GLN A 336 -14.69 -27.00 0.19
N THR A 337 -13.83 -26.83 1.21
CA THR A 337 -13.03 -25.62 1.37
C THR A 337 -11.63 -25.97 1.84
N ALA A 338 -10.63 -25.42 1.17
CA ALA A 338 -9.24 -25.49 1.60
C ALA A 338 -8.75 -24.09 1.98
N GLU A 339 -8.33 -23.92 3.24
CA GLU A 339 -7.73 -22.71 3.75
C GLU A 339 -6.29 -23.00 4.15
N VAL A 340 -5.33 -22.42 3.43
CA VAL A 340 -3.89 -22.61 3.64
C VAL A 340 -3.23 -21.29 4.00
N THR A 341 -2.67 -21.24 5.21
CA THR A 341 -1.93 -20.07 5.69
C THR A 341 -0.43 -20.32 5.51
N LEU A 342 0.21 -19.45 4.74
CA LEU A 342 1.64 -19.54 4.45
C LEU A 342 2.50 -19.29 5.71
N PRO A 343 3.77 -19.70 5.70
CA PRO A 343 4.69 -19.45 6.81
C PRO A 343 4.79 -17.98 7.19
N GLU A 344 5.08 -17.70 8.44
CA GLU A 344 5.30 -16.32 8.90
C GLU A 344 6.48 -15.68 8.17
N GLY A 345 6.28 -14.45 7.68
CA GLY A 345 7.29 -13.72 6.92
C GLY A 345 7.34 -14.06 5.42
N MET A 346 6.66 -15.10 4.95
CA MET A 346 6.41 -15.32 3.52
C MET A 346 5.29 -14.40 3.06
N THR A 347 5.53 -13.59 2.03
CA THR A 347 4.62 -12.51 1.62
C THR A 347 4.59 -12.35 0.11
N LEU A 348 3.61 -11.57 -0.39
CA LEU A 348 3.63 -11.12 -1.77
C LEU A 348 4.87 -10.28 -2.04
N ASP A 349 5.41 -10.41 -3.25
CA ASP A 349 6.53 -9.59 -3.71
C ASP A 349 6.08 -8.57 -4.76
N PRO A 350 6.24 -7.26 -4.50
CA PRO A 350 5.92 -6.22 -5.47
C PRO A 350 6.64 -6.35 -6.82
N SER A 351 7.83 -6.97 -6.88
CA SER A 351 8.59 -7.17 -8.11
C SER A 351 7.83 -8.01 -9.16
N ALA A 352 6.98 -8.93 -8.70
CA ALA A 352 6.13 -9.75 -9.55
C ALA A 352 5.13 -8.95 -10.39
N ALA A 353 4.79 -7.74 -9.96
CA ALA A 353 3.81 -6.90 -10.64
C ALA A 353 4.34 -6.24 -11.93
N LYS A 354 5.64 -6.35 -12.21
CA LYS A 354 6.22 -5.84 -13.45
C LYS A 354 5.72 -6.65 -14.63
N ASP A 355 5.05 -5.98 -15.56
CA ASP A 355 4.42 -6.57 -16.74
C ASP A 355 3.30 -7.59 -16.43
N LEU A 356 2.81 -7.63 -15.18
CA LEU A 356 1.70 -8.49 -14.75
C LEU A 356 0.36 -7.89 -15.19
N GLU A 357 -0.48 -8.71 -15.82
CA GLU A 357 -1.86 -8.39 -16.17
C GLU A 357 -2.83 -9.10 -15.23
N GLY A 358 -4.07 -8.63 -15.15
CA GLY A 358 -5.14 -9.29 -14.41
C GLY A 358 -6.11 -9.98 -15.35
N CYS A 359 -6.51 -11.22 -15.05
CA CYS A 359 -7.58 -11.90 -15.74
C CYS A 359 -8.93 -11.41 -15.21
N SER A 360 -9.86 -10.97 -16.08
CA SER A 360 -11.22 -10.58 -15.69
C SER A 360 -12.12 -11.80 -15.47
N ASP A 361 -13.26 -11.58 -14.77
CA ASP A 361 -14.23 -12.65 -14.54
C ASP A 361 -14.81 -13.21 -15.85
N GLU A 362 -14.99 -12.35 -16.88
CA GLU A 362 -15.45 -12.80 -18.21
C GLU A 362 -14.36 -13.63 -18.92
N GLN A 363 -13.10 -13.26 -18.78
CA GLN A 363 -11.98 -14.02 -19.35
C GLN A 363 -11.78 -15.35 -18.63
N PHE A 364 -11.97 -15.36 -17.30
CA PHE A 364 -11.94 -16.60 -16.51
C PHE A 364 -13.06 -17.54 -16.93
N ALA A 365 -14.30 -17.07 -16.98
CA ALA A 365 -15.45 -17.86 -17.42
C ALA A 365 -15.32 -18.34 -18.87
N GLY A 366 -14.63 -17.61 -19.73
CA GLY A 366 -14.38 -17.95 -21.13
C GLY A 366 -13.01 -18.61 -21.38
N GLU A 367 -12.29 -19.07 -20.36
CA GLU A 367 -10.99 -19.76 -20.43
C GLU A 367 -9.94 -19.03 -21.26
N SER A 368 -10.00 -17.70 -21.23
CA SER A 368 -9.19 -16.82 -22.09
C SER A 368 -8.34 -15.84 -21.31
N CYS A 369 -7.85 -16.24 -20.14
CA CYS A 369 -6.93 -15.43 -19.35
C CYS A 369 -5.69 -15.05 -20.17
N PRO A 370 -5.25 -13.78 -20.11
CA PRO A 370 -4.05 -13.34 -20.84
C PRO A 370 -2.80 -14.05 -20.28
N ALA A 371 -1.84 -14.36 -21.15
CA ALA A 371 -0.59 -14.99 -20.74
C ALA A 371 0.21 -14.12 -19.73
N GLY A 372 0.04 -12.80 -19.76
CA GLY A 372 0.63 -11.89 -18.77
C GLY A 372 0.05 -12.02 -17.36
N SER A 373 -1.07 -12.72 -17.17
CA SER A 373 -1.65 -12.99 -15.86
C SER A 373 -1.22 -14.34 -15.24
N GLU A 374 -0.50 -15.19 -16.00
CA GLU A 374 -0.04 -16.47 -15.52
C GLU A 374 1.12 -16.34 -14.53
N VAL A 375 0.94 -16.88 -13.33
CA VAL A 375 1.93 -16.84 -12.24
C VAL A 375 2.42 -18.24 -11.83
N GLY A 376 1.90 -19.29 -12.47
CA GLY A 376 2.27 -20.64 -12.14
C GLY A 376 1.47 -21.70 -12.89
N SER A 377 1.61 -22.95 -12.50
CA SER A 377 0.88 -24.09 -13.04
C SER A 377 0.31 -24.95 -11.91
N PHE A 378 -0.62 -25.84 -12.25
CA PHE A 378 -1.12 -26.84 -11.31
C PHE A 378 -1.29 -28.21 -11.96
N ALA A 379 -1.35 -29.24 -11.12
CA ALA A 379 -1.70 -30.60 -11.51
C ALA A 379 -2.65 -31.20 -10.46
N VAL A 380 -3.61 -32.00 -10.93
CA VAL A 380 -4.53 -32.75 -10.08
C VAL A 380 -4.45 -34.24 -10.43
N ASN A 381 -4.31 -35.10 -9.40
CA ASN A 381 -4.48 -36.54 -9.54
C ASN A 381 -5.82 -36.92 -8.90
N ALA A 382 -6.67 -37.53 -9.69
CA ALA A 382 -8.00 -37.97 -9.28
C ALA A 382 -8.28 -39.40 -9.76
N PRO A 383 -8.97 -40.24 -8.97
CA PRO A 383 -9.46 -41.54 -9.46
C PRO A 383 -10.31 -41.35 -10.73
N GLY A 384 -10.16 -42.27 -11.68
CA GLY A 384 -10.93 -42.24 -12.91
C GLY A 384 -10.25 -41.61 -14.13
N ILE A 385 -9.15 -40.86 -13.93
CA ILE A 385 -8.27 -40.39 -15.00
C ILE A 385 -6.81 -40.71 -14.64
N PRO A 386 -5.94 -41.04 -15.60
CA PRO A 386 -4.54 -41.33 -15.32
C PRO A 386 -3.80 -40.14 -14.69
N ASP A 387 -2.91 -40.41 -13.76
CA ASP A 387 -2.09 -39.41 -13.06
C ASP A 387 -1.40 -38.45 -14.00
N GLY A 388 -1.41 -37.15 -13.64
CA GLY A 388 -0.79 -36.10 -14.43
C GLY A 388 -1.56 -35.70 -15.70
N SER A 389 -2.75 -36.24 -15.93
CA SER A 389 -3.56 -35.90 -17.11
C SER A 389 -4.23 -34.52 -16.97
N LEU A 390 -4.70 -34.15 -15.78
CA LEU A 390 -5.34 -32.86 -15.52
C LEU A 390 -4.29 -31.83 -15.03
N THR A 391 -3.91 -30.97 -15.93
CA THR A 391 -2.93 -29.90 -15.65
C THR A 391 -3.41 -28.56 -16.20
N GLY A 392 -2.90 -27.47 -15.66
CA GLY A 392 -3.30 -26.15 -16.10
C GLY A 392 -2.45 -25.00 -15.58
N GLY A 393 -2.89 -23.78 -15.87
CA GLY A 393 -2.25 -22.54 -15.43
C GLY A 393 -2.89 -21.96 -14.16
N VAL A 394 -2.06 -21.27 -13.38
CA VAL A 394 -2.46 -20.44 -12.24
C VAL A 394 -2.38 -18.98 -12.68
N TYR A 395 -3.49 -18.28 -12.71
CA TYR A 395 -3.61 -16.92 -13.19
C TYR A 395 -3.99 -15.96 -12.07
N VAL A 396 -3.48 -14.72 -12.14
CA VAL A 396 -3.90 -13.64 -11.24
C VAL A 396 -5.23 -13.07 -11.74
N GLY A 397 -6.24 -13.06 -10.89
CA GLY A 397 -7.52 -12.41 -11.15
C GLY A 397 -7.43 -10.87 -10.98
N SER A 398 -8.22 -10.14 -11.75
CA SER A 398 -8.38 -8.70 -11.56
C SER A 398 -8.99 -8.40 -10.19
N PRO A 399 -8.52 -7.35 -9.47
CA PRO A 399 -9.09 -6.97 -8.17
C PRO A 399 -10.58 -6.63 -8.24
N GLU A 400 -11.35 -7.02 -7.23
CA GLU A 400 -12.75 -6.63 -7.09
C GLU A 400 -12.88 -5.16 -6.65
N PRO A 401 -13.77 -4.35 -7.26
CA PRO A 401 -13.80 -2.89 -7.05
C PRO A 401 -14.04 -2.40 -5.62
N GLU A 402 -14.70 -3.21 -4.79
CA GLU A 402 -15.13 -2.80 -3.44
C GLU A 402 -14.52 -3.65 -2.30
N LYS A 403 -13.57 -4.52 -2.61
CA LYS A 403 -12.94 -5.40 -1.63
C LYS A 403 -11.46 -5.10 -1.47
N ASN A 404 -10.94 -5.37 -0.28
CA ASN A 404 -9.54 -5.12 0.09
C ASN A 404 -8.77 -6.45 0.29
N ALA A 405 -7.49 -6.33 0.62
CA ALA A 405 -6.61 -7.47 0.85
C ALA A 405 -7.06 -8.40 1.99
N GLU A 406 -7.68 -7.88 3.05
CA GLU A 406 -8.19 -8.71 4.17
C GLU A 406 -9.40 -9.55 3.77
N SER A 407 -10.25 -9.06 2.85
CA SER A 407 -11.39 -9.82 2.32
C SER A 407 -10.98 -10.86 1.27
N GLY A 408 -9.75 -10.77 0.72
CA GLY A 408 -9.25 -11.57 -0.38
C GLY A 408 -9.76 -11.16 -1.76
N GLY A 409 -10.49 -10.04 -1.87
CA GLY A 409 -10.97 -9.52 -3.15
C GLY A 409 -9.94 -8.73 -3.94
N GLU A 410 -8.87 -8.24 -3.27
CA GLU A 410 -7.73 -7.58 -3.93
C GLU A 410 -6.80 -8.60 -4.60
N PHE A 411 -6.57 -9.75 -3.96
CA PHE A 411 -5.67 -10.77 -4.47
C PHE A 411 -6.45 -12.05 -4.75
N ARG A 412 -6.71 -12.31 -6.04
CA ARG A 412 -7.43 -13.47 -6.54
C ARG A 412 -6.53 -14.30 -7.41
N ILE A 413 -6.68 -15.61 -7.36
CA ILE A 413 -6.03 -16.56 -8.26
C ILE A 413 -7.06 -17.45 -8.91
N PHE A 414 -6.88 -17.74 -10.19
CA PHE A 414 -7.74 -18.60 -10.97
C PHE A 414 -6.97 -19.81 -11.45
N LEU A 415 -7.53 -20.99 -11.23
CA LEU A 415 -7.03 -22.25 -11.77
C LEU A 415 -7.84 -22.58 -13.00
N ILE A 416 -7.20 -22.72 -14.14
CA ILE A 416 -7.81 -23.15 -15.40
C ILE A 416 -6.97 -24.30 -15.95
N GLY A 417 -7.54 -25.47 -16.03
CA GLY A 417 -6.84 -26.65 -16.51
C GLY A 417 -7.73 -27.61 -17.27
N TYR A 418 -7.13 -28.46 -18.09
CA TYR A 418 -7.87 -29.33 -18.95
C TYR A 418 -7.12 -30.64 -19.24
N ALA A 419 -7.82 -31.76 -19.08
CA ALA A 419 -7.41 -33.09 -19.53
C ALA A 419 -8.09 -33.40 -20.87
N ALA A 420 -7.53 -32.84 -21.96
CA ALA A 420 -8.16 -32.83 -23.30
C ALA A 420 -8.53 -34.23 -23.80
N GLN A 421 -7.74 -35.24 -23.48
CA GLN A 421 -8.01 -36.62 -23.89
C GLN A 421 -9.24 -37.23 -23.22
N TYR A 422 -9.60 -36.70 -22.03
CA TYR A 422 -10.69 -37.21 -21.20
C TYR A 422 -11.87 -36.25 -21.12
N GLY A 423 -11.84 -35.11 -21.81
CA GLY A 423 -12.94 -34.14 -21.82
C GLY A 423 -13.24 -33.51 -20.45
N VAL A 424 -12.28 -33.51 -19.55
CA VAL A 424 -12.43 -32.98 -18.17
C VAL A 424 -11.67 -31.71 -18.03
N GLY A 425 -12.28 -30.67 -17.47
CA GLY A 425 -11.65 -29.42 -17.12
C GLY A 425 -11.86 -29.06 -15.66
N LEU A 426 -11.04 -28.12 -15.16
CA LEU A 426 -11.16 -27.56 -13.83
C LEU A 426 -11.11 -26.04 -13.89
N HIS A 427 -12.15 -25.40 -13.34
CA HIS A 427 -12.21 -23.97 -13.06
C HIS A 427 -12.40 -23.76 -11.57
N LEU A 428 -11.43 -23.15 -10.91
CA LEU A 428 -11.52 -22.90 -9.48
C LEU A 428 -10.96 -21.52 -9.14
N GLU A 429 -11.74 -20.73 -8.40
CA GLU A 429 -11.30 -19.44 -7.85
C GLU A 429 -10.70 -19.63 -6.46
N GLY A 430 -9.51 -19.07 -6.26
CA GLY A 430 -8.87 -18.92 -4.96
C GLY A 430 -8.77 -17.46 -4.56
N ARG A 431 -8.98 -17.17 -3.28
CA ARG A 431 -8.86 -15.82 -2.69
C ARG A 431 -7.71 -15.80 -1.73
N VAL A 432 -6.80 -14.83 -1.91
CA VAL A 432 -5.64 -14.68 -1.03
C VAL A 432 -5.89 -13.50 -0.10
N LYS A 433 -6.07 -13.78 1.18
CA LYS A 433 -6.19 -12.79 2.25
C LYS A 433 -4.80 -12.41 2.75
N ALA A 434 -4.49 -11.12 2.79
CA ALA A 434 -3.24 -10.61 3.35
C ALA A 434 -3.53 -9.87 4.65
N ASN A 435 -2.89 -10.29 5.75
CA ASN A 435 -3.06 -9.66 7.05
C ASN A 435 -2.46 -8.25 7.05
N ALA A 436 -3.28 -7.22 7.34
CA ALA A 436 -2.89 -5.82 7.25
C ALA A 436 -1.70 -5.42 8.15
N THR A 437 -1.42 -6.18 9.21
CA THR A 437 -0.37 -5.88 10.18
C THR A 437 0.91 -6.69 9.97
N THR A 438 0.75 -8.00 9.65
CA THR A 438 1.89 -8.92 9.54
C THR A 438 2.29 -9.23 8.11
N GLY A 439 1.39 -8.99 7.14
CA GLY A 439 1.54 -9.40 5.74
C GLY A 439 1.40 -10.91 5.53
N ARG A 440 1.01 -11.69 6.56
CA ARG A 440 0.83 -13.12 6.44
C ARG A 440 -0.31 -13.44 5.48
N LEU A 441 -0.10 -14.39 4.58
CA LEU A 441 -1.02 -14.74 3.52
C LEU A 441 -1.83 -15.99 3.89
N THR A 442 -3.12 -15.97 3.59
CA THR A 442 -4.02 -17.12 3.68
C THR A 442 -4.75 -17.27 2.36
N ALA A 443 -4.49 -18.38 1.64
CA ALA A 443 -5.22 -18.72 0.44
C ALA A 443 -6.46 -19.54 0.81
N VAL A 444 -7.61 -19.19 0.24
CA VAL A 444 -8.91 -19.85 0.47
C VAL A 444 -9.49 -20.27 -0.86
N PHE A 445 -9.66 -21.56 -1.04
CA PHE A 445 -10.41 -22.17 -2.13
C PHE A 445 -11.73 -22.66 -1.55
N ALA A 446 -12.83 -22.01 -1.87
CA ALA A 446 -14.16 -22.34 -1.39
C ALA A 446 -14.99 -22.93 -2.51
N ASN A 447 -15.97 -23.77 -2.16
CA ASN A 447 -16.86 -24.43 -3.12
C ASN A 447 -16.07 -25.25 -4.18
N ALA A 448 -15.06 -25.98 -3.73
CA ALA A 448 -14.34 -26.92 -4.57
C ALA A 448 -15.33 -27.96 -5.13
N PRO A 449 -15.10 -28.51 -6.34
CA PRO A 449 -15.94 -29.58 -6.89
C PRO A 449 -16.08 -30.77 -5.94
N GLN A 450 -17.30 -31.30 -5.82
CA GLN A 450 -17.57 -32.52 -5.03
C GLN A 450 -17.17 -33.74 -5.85
N VAL A 451 -15.87 -33.96 -5.99
CA VAL A 451 -15.30 -35.13 -6.68
C VAL A 451 -14.07 -35.60 -5.90
N PRO A 452 -13.85 -36.92 -5.80
CA PRO A 452 -12.67 -37.42 -5.14
C PRO A 452 -11.40 -37.07 -5.92
N PHE A 453 -10.37 -36.57 -5.19
CA PHE A 453 -9.03 -36.42 -5.73
C PHE A 453 -7.99 -36.84 -4.69
N GLU A 454 -6.83 -37.26 -5.15
CA GLU A 454 -5.74 -37.72 -4.27
C GLU A 454 -4.77 -36.59 -3.98
N SER A 455 -4.44 -35.80 -5.00
CA SER A 455 -3.53 -34.63 -4.80
C SER A 455 -3.87 -33.45 -5.71
N LEU A 456 -3.70 -32.26 -5.17
CA LEU A 456 -3.66 -30.99 -5.92
C LEU A 456 -2.32 -30.31 -5.63
N THR A 457 -1.50 -30.17 -6.66
CA THR A 457 -0.20 -29.47 -6.57
C THR A 457 -0.28 -28.15 -7.31
N LEU A 458 -0.04 -27.03 -6.61
CA LEU A 458 0.14 -25.69 -7.17
C LEU A 458 1.64 -25.39 -7.24
N HIS A 459 2.09 -24.91 -8.38
CA HIS A 459 3.49 -24.54 -8.58
C HIS A 459 3.60 -23.09 -9.05
N PHE A 460 4.05 -22.18 -8.19
CA PHE A 460 4.28 -20.78 -8.52
C PHE A 460 5.64 -20.59 -9.17
N ARG A 461 5.70 -19.74 -10.19
CA ARG A 461 6.94 -19.45 -10.93
C ARG A 461 8.01 -18.86 -10.00
N GLY A 462 9.29 -19.23 -10.24
CA GLY A 462 10.46 -18.70 -9.57
C GLY A 462 11.12 -17.54 -10.31
N GLY A 463 12.31 -17.13 -9.83
CA GLY A 463 13.12 -16.06 -10.40
C GLY A 463 12.81 -14.68 -9.83
N ASN A 464 13.43 -13.61 -10.40
CA ASN A 464 13.37 -12.25 -9.84
C ASN A 464 11.96 -11.64 -9.80
N GLN A 465 11.02 -12.21 -10.53
CA GLN A 465 9.61 -11.79 -10.57
C GLN A 465 8.68 -12.87 -10.02
N ALA A 466 9.16 -13.71 -9.10
CA ALA A 466 8.31 -14.66 -8.40
C ALA A 466 7.22 -13.93 -7.58
N PRO A 467 5.97 -14.44 -7.53
CA PRO A 467 4.88 -13.77 -6.83
C PRO A 467 5.04 -13.77 -5.31
N LEU A 468 5.83 -14.70 -4.78
CA LEU A 468 6.09 -14.87 -3.35
C LEU A 468 7.56 -14.58 -3.04
N ALA A 469 7.81 -14.07 -1.84
CA ALA A 469 9.16 -13.89 -1.31
C ALA A 469 9.34 -14.62 0.01
N ASN A 470 10.49 -15.25 0.16
CA ASN A 470 10.88 -15.98 1.36
C ASN A 470 10.93 -15.10 2.61
N PRO A 471 10.75 -15.66 3.79
CA PRO A 471 10.93 -14.95 5.05
C PRO A 471 12.31 -14.29 5.16
N LEU A 472 12.35 -13.12 5.82
CA LEU A 472 13.63 -12.48 6.18
C LEU A 472 14.41 -13.30 7.22
N SER A 473 13.68 -13.93 8.13
CA SER A 473 14.27 -14.74 9.21
C SER A 473 14.63 -16.13 8.72
N CYS A 474 15.81 -16.59 9.04
CA CYS A 474 16.23 -17.96 8.82
C CYS A 474 15.58 -18.92 9.82
N GLY A 475 15.40 -20.18 9.41
CA GLY A 475 14.81 -21.25 10.22
C GLY A 475 13.70 -21.99 9.48
N ALA A 476 12.96 -22.81 10.22
CA ALA A 476 11.81 -23.53 9.67
C ALA A 476 10.68 -22.56 9.28
N ALA A 477 10.20 -22.71 8.06
CA ALA A 477 9.08 -21.98 7.48
C ALA A 477 7.91 -22.96 7.32
N GLU A 478 7.03 -23.01 8.32
CA GLU A 478 5.95 -23.99 8.40
C GLU A 478 4.60 -23.33 8.07
N PRO A 479 3.84 -23.87 7.10
CA PRO A 479 2.47 -23.47 6.83
C PRO A 479 1.52 -24.03 7.90
N SER A 480 0.27 -23.57 7.89
CA SER A 480 -0.85 -24.21 8.57
C SER A 480 -2.03 -24.30 7.63
N ALA A 481 -2.81 -25.36 7.73
CA ALA A 481 -3.98 -25.52 6.87
C ALA A 481 -5.19 -26.03 7.65
N THR A 482 -6.37 -25.57 7.23
CA THR A 482 -7.67 -26.04 7.70
C THR A 482 -8.47 -26.46 6.49
N ILE A 483 -8.85 -27.72 6.43
CA ILE A 483 -9.59 -28.32 5.30
C ILE A 483 -10.98 -28.69 5.81
N SER A 484 -12.01 -28.22 5.12
CA SER A 484 -13.41 -28.52 5.44
C SER A 484 -13.97 -29.48 4.38
N PRO A 485 -14.50 -30.64 4.77
CA PRO A 485 -15.12 -31.59 3.87
C PRO A 485 -16.60 -31.29 3.59
N TYR A 486 -17.15 -31.91 2.59
CA TYR A 486 -18.59 -31.86 2.27
C TYR A 486 -19.48 -32.64 3.25
N GLY A 487 -18.96 -33.63 3.93
CA GLY A 487 -19.70 -34.54 4.78
C GLY A 487 -20.34 -33.90 6.03
N GLY A 488 -19.99 -32.67 6.37
CA GLY A 488 -20.48 -32.00 7.58
C GLY A 488 -19.65 -32.28 8.83
N GLU A 489 -18.54 -33.03 8.70
CA GLU A 489 -17.56 -33.21 9.76
C GLU A 489 -16.91 -31.86 10.11
N ALA A 490 -16.35 -31.81 11.31
CA ALA A 490 -15.60 -30.61 11.72
C ALA A 490 -14.38 -30.38 10.79
N PRO A 491 -14.06 -29.14 10.45
CA PRO A 491 -12.85 -28.83 9.70
C PRO A 491 -11.62 -29.46 10.33
N ALA A 492 -10.82 -30.19 9.54
CA ALA A 492 -9.59 -30.79 10.00
C ALA A 492 -8.42 -29.83 9.91
N SER A 493 -7.60 -29.77 10.98
CA SER A 493 -6.28 -29.17 10.88
C SER A 493 -5.39 -30.17 10.13
N ALA A 494 -5.01 -29.85 8.89
CA ALA A 494 -4.17 -30.71 8.09
C ALA A 494 -2.76 -30.85 8.69
N GLY A 495 -2.18 -32.06 8.59
CA GLY A 495 -0.75 -32.26 8.83
C GLY A 495 0.02 -31.37 7.85
N ALA A 496 0.84 -30.42 8.37
CA ALA A 496 1.55 -29.48 7.53
C ALA A 496 3.05 -29.68 7.61
N SER A 497 3.75 -29.68 6.48
CA SER A 497 5.20 -29.66 6.36
C SER A 497 5.66 -28.48 5.54
N GLY A 498 6.73 -27.81 5.98
CA GLY A 498 7.33 -26.67 5.33
C GLY A 498 8.76 -26.92 4.90
N PHE A 499 9.47 -25.84 4.64
CA PHE A 499 10.87 -25.83 4.22
C PHE A 499 11.76 -25.08 5.22
N VAL A 500 13.07 -25.07 5.00
CA VAL A 500 14.02 -24.37 5.86
C VAL A 500 14.68 -23.25 5.06
N VAL A 501 14.65 -22.02 5.60
CA VAL A 501 15.44 -20.89 5.10
C VAL A 501 16.80 -20.95 5.79
N ASP A 502 17.86 -21.24 5.06
CA ASP A 502 19.23 -21.40 5.56
C ASP A 502 20.26 -20.49 4.88
N GLY A 503 19.86 -19.77 3.85
CA GLY A 503 20.67 -18.77 3.14
C GLY A 503 20.41 -17.34 3.60
N ASN A 504 21.41 -16.46 3.46
CA ASN A 504 21.37 -15.05 3.92
C ASN A 504 20.82 -14.05 2.91
N GLY A 505 20.22 -14.51 1.81
CA GLY A 505 19.73 -13.63 0.73
C GLY A 505 20.81 -13.06 -0.19
N ALA A 506 22.07 -13.42 0.02
CA ALA A 506 23.22 -13.01 -0.79
C ALA A 506 24.11 -14.20 -1.23
N GLY A 507 23.56 -15.41 -1.18
CA GLY A 507 24.24 -16.66 -1.56
C GLY A 507 25.19 -17.24 -0.50
N GLY A 508 25.16 -16.73 0.73
CA GLY A 508 25.89 -17.25 1.89
C GLY A 508 24.96 -17.92 2.90
N GLN A 509 25.52 -18.44 3.99
CA GLN A 509 24.77 -19.00 5.10
C GLN A 509 24.10 -17.91 5.95
N CYS A 510 23.03 -18.25 6.63
CA CYS A 510 22.34 -17.39 7.56
C CYS A 510 23.27 -16.81 8.64
N ALA A 511 23.14 -15.51 8.88
CA ALA A 511 23.80 -14.85 9.98
C ALA A 511 23.10 -15.19 11.31
N THR A 512 23.84 -15.29 12.41
CA THR A 512 23.27 -15.49 13.75
C THR A 512 22.40 -14.31 14.21
N THR A 513 22.67 -13.12 13.68
CA THR A 513 21.85 -11.90 13.86
C THR A 513 21.67 -11.24 12.52
N LEU A 514 20.44 -10.84 12.19
CA LEU A 514 20.15 -10.15 10.94
C LEU A 514 20.92 -8.83 10.84
N PRO A 515 21.68 -8.61 9.75
CA PRO A 515 22.47 -7.39 9.58
C PRO A 515 21.55 -6.17 9.37
N PHE A 516 22.07 -4.99 9.74
CA PHE A 516 21.48 -3.69 9.43
C PHE A 516 22.63 -2.76 9.04
N SER A 517 22.93 -2.71 7.74
CA SER A 517 24.09 -2.00 7.18
C SER A 517 23.72 -1.33 5.87
N LEU A 518 23.04 -0.19 6.01
CA LEU A 518 22.56 0.61 4.88
C LEU A 518 23.66 1.58 4.42
N THR A 519 23.48 2.13 3.24
CA THR A 519 24.31 3.19 2.69
C THR A 519 23.49 4.43 2.43
N GLN A 520 24.13 5.60 2.48
CA GLN A 520 23.49 6.87 2.13
C GLN A 520 24.38 7.75 1.24
N SER A 521 23.77 8.64 0.49
CA SER A 521 24.44 9.72 -0.23
C SER A 521 23.56 10.96 -0.32
N LEU A 522 24.20 12.11 -0.47
CA LEU A 522 23.57 13.37 -0.89
C LEU A 522 24.29 13.85 -2.13
N THR A 523 23.64 13.73 -3.27
CA THR A 523 24.27 13.98 -4.58
C THR A 523 23.62 15.21 -5.23
N PRO A 524 24.39 16.29 -5.50
CA PRO A 524 23.90 17.39 -6.32
C PRO A 524 23.59 16.93 -7.74
N GLN A 525 22.49 17.41 -8.32
CA GLN A 525 22.12 17.08 -9.71
C GLN A 525 22.93 17.87 -10.76
N VAL A 526 23.54 18.97 -10.32
CA VAL A 526 24.52 19.79 -11.07
C VAL A 526 25.71 20.05 -10.14
N PRO A 527 26.90 20.41 -10.65
CA PRO A 527 28.03 20.77 -9.77
C PRO A 527 27.64 21.88 -8.81
N ALA A 528 27.61 21.56 -7.50
CA ALA A 528 27.12 22.46 -6.46
C ALA A 528 27.98 23.73 -6.37
N GLN A 529 27.34 24.89 -6.49
CA GLN A 529 27.99 26.20 -6.40
C GLN A 529 27.71 26.86 -5.04
N ALA A 530 28.71 27.43 -4.42
CA ALA A 530 28.53 28.12 -3.15
C ALA A 530 27.49 29.24 -3.26
N GLY A 531 26.55 29.31 -2.30
CA GLY A 531 25.52 30.34 -2.26
C GLY A 531 24.51 30.33 -3.41
N ALA A 532 24.49 29.30 -4.23
CA ALA A 532 23.51 29.10 -5.28
C ALA A 532 22.31 28.26 -4.80
N TYR A 533 21.29 28.17 -5.63
CA TYR A 533 20.13 27.30 -5.44
C TYR A 533 20.21 26.12 -6.41
N ASP A 534 20.81 25.02 -5.97
CA ASP A 534 21.03 23.85 -6.80
C ASP A 534 20.20 22.66 -6.33
N PRO A 535 19.62 21.86 -7.25
CA PRO A 535 18.87 20.65 -6.88
C PRO A 535 19.82 19.54 -6.40
N ALA A 536 19.35 18.74 -5.45
CA ALA A 536 20.09 17.60 -4.92
C ALA A 536 19.17 16.41 -4.63
N THR A 537 19.74 15.20 -4.68
CA THR A 537 19.05 13.94 -4.35
C THR A 537 19.68 13.33 -3.10
N PHE A 538 18.85 13.10 -2.08
CA PHE A 538 19.19 12.29 -0.91
C PHE A 538 18.78 10.85 -1.18
N SER A 539 19.68 9.90 -0.95
CA SER A 539 19.47 8.48 -1.20
C SER A 539 19.86 7.64 0.01
N VAL A 540 19.03 6.64 0.33
CA VAL A 540 19.33 5.57 1.28
C VAL A 540 19.07 4.24 0.61
N ASN A 541 20.03 3.29 0.71
CA ASN A 541 19.92 1.98 0.08
C ASN A 541 20.17 0.86 1.09
N ARG A 542 19.39 -0.21 0.96
CA ARG A 542 19.43 -1.48 1.70
C ARG A 542 19.61 -2.64 0.72
N SER A 543 20.39 -3.63 1.04
CA SER A 543 20.43 -4.91 0.30
C SER A 543 19.43 -5.90 0.87
N SER A 544 18.96 -6.86 0.07
CA SER A 544 18.15 -8.00 0.55
C SER A 544 18.87 -8.78 1.64
N GLY A 545 18.11 -9.46 2.51
CA GLY A 545 18.64 -10.18 3.66
C GLY A 545 19.00 -9.30 4.86
N GLN A 546 18.78 -7.98 4.79
CA GLN A 546 18.99 -7.07 5.92
C GLN A 546 17.65 -6.64 6.54
N GLN A 547 17.70 -6.22 7.83
CA GLN A 547 16.51 -5.70 8.53
C GLN A 547 15.89 -4.52 7.77
N TYR A 548 14.55 -4.43 7.80
CA TYR A 548 13.81 -3.39 7.08
C TYR A 548 13.91 -2.04 7.79
N LEU A 549 14.04 -0.98 7.00
CA LEU A 549 14.10 0.40 7.48
C LEU A 549 12.72 0.88 7.94
N SER A 550 12.64 1.43 9.18
CA SER A 550 11.41 1.96 9.77
C SER A 550 11.45 3.46 10.08
N LYS A 551 12.65 4.01 10.38
CA LYS A 551 12.80 5.42 10.76
C LYS A 551 14.10 6.00 10.21
N ILE A 552 14.02 7.25 9.75
CA ILE A 552 15.16 8.04 9.27
C ILE A 552 15.17 9.37 10.02
N SER A 553 16.33 9.76 10.55
CA SER A 553 16.59 11.12 11.05
C SER A 553 17.85 11.62 10.39
N THR A 554 17.75 12.56 9.46
CA THR A 554 18.87 13.08 8.66
C THR A 554 19.14 14.53 8.98
N THR A 555 20.38 14.86 9.40
CA THR A 555 20.87 16.22 9.59
C THR A 555 21.66 16.64 8.35
N LEU A 556 21.19 17.68 7.68
CA LEU A 556 21.80 18.21 6.47
C LEU A 556 23.17 18.84 6.75
N PRO A 557 24.03 18.97 5.75
CA PRO A 557 25.28 19.72 5.85
C PRO A 557 25.05 21.14 6.37
N ALA A 558 25.96 21.65 7.15
CA ALA A 558 25.86 23.04 7.63
C ALA A 558 25.75 24.01 6.43
N GLY A 559 24.76 24.90 6.46
CA GLY A 559 24.51 25.88 5.40
C GLY A 559 23.69 25.38 4.22
N LEU A 560 23.34 24.07 4.14
CA LEU A 560 22.37 23.55 3.18
C LEU A 560 20.96 23.75 3.74
N LEU A 561 20.19 24.65 3.13
CA LEU A 561 18.94 25.15 3.70
C LEU A 561 17.78 25.07 2.70
N GLY A 562 16.57 24.82 3.19
CA GLY A 562 15.34 25.04 2.42
C GLY A 562 14.87 26.50 2.53
N SER A 563 14.64 27.17 1.40
CA SER A 563 14.05 28.50 1.36
C SER A 563 12.54 28.43 1.53
N ILE A 564 12.07 28.43 2.77
CA ILE A 564 10.64 28.34 3.14
C ILE A 564 9.85 29.50 2.52
N SER A 565 10.45 30.70 2.46
CA SER A 565 9.82 31.89 1.85
C SER A 565 9.48 31.73 0.37
N SER A 566 10.10 30.76 -0.34
CA SER A 566 9.92 30.53 -1.78
C SER A 566 8.77 29.60 -2.14
N VAL A 567 8.16 28.90 -1.17
CA VAL A 567 7.16 27.86 -1.38
C VAL A 567 5.97 28.04 -0.44
N PRO A 568 4.73 28.10 -0.94
CA PRO A 568 3.55 28.05 -0.10
C PRO A 568 3.47 26.75 0.68
N LEU A 569 3.13 26.80 1.97
CA LEU A 569 3.00 25.61 2.80
C LEU A 569 1.68 24.89 2.54
N CYS A 570 1.70 23.55 2.48
CA CYS A 570 0.50 22.75 2.56
C CYS A 570 0.00 22.70 4.01
N GLY A 571 -1.22 23.13 4.25
CA GLY A 571 -1.84 23.11 5.57
C GLY A 571 -2.53 21.78 5.89
N GLU A 572 -2.89 21.59 7.18
CA GLU A 572 -3.75 20.49 7.61
C GLU A 572 -5.25 20.80 7.30
N PRO A 573 -6.13 19.80 6.97
CA PRO A 573 -5.83 18.36 6.96
C PRO A 573 -5.19 17.84 5.67
N ALA A 574 -5.06 18.66 4.62
CA ALA A 574 -4.61 18.25 3.29
C ALA A 574 -3.22 17.57 3.32
N ALA A 575 -2.33 18.01 4.22
CA ALA A 575 -1.01 17.42 4.38
C ALA A 575 -1.07 15.96 4.88
N ASN A 576 -1.97 15.63 5.82
CA ASN A 576 -2.17 14.28 6.33
C ASN A 576 -2.94 13.39 5.33
N GLU A 577 -3.84 13.99 4.56
CA GLU A 577 -4.60 13.29 3.53
C GLU A 577 -3.80 13.04 2.24
N GLY A 578 -2.60 13.63 2.11
CA GLY A 578 -1.81 13.55 0.87
C GLY A 578 -2.33 14.43 -0.27
N LYS A 579 -3.25 15.36 0.02
CA LYS A 579 -3.92 16.24 -0.96
C LYS A 579 -3.30 17.64 -1.04
N CYS A 580 -1.98 17.72 -0.96
CA CYS A 580 -1.25 18.97 -1.04
C CYS A 580 -1.37 19.61 -2.44
N PRO A 581 -1.51 20.95 -2.52
CA PRO A 581 -1.52 21.65 -3.80
C PRO A 581 -0.14 21.61 -4.48
N ALA A 582 -0.11 21.60 -5.80
CA ALA A 582 1.14 21.60 -6.58
C ALA A 582 2.06 22.79 -6.27
N SER A 583 1.51 23.90 -5.73
CA SER A 583 2.30 25.07 -5.30
C SER A 583 3.26 24.77 -4.15
N SER A 584 2.94 23.79 -3.29
CA SER A 584 3.78 23.34 -2.16
C SER A 584 4.71 22.18 -2.52
N LEU A 585 4.73 21.71 -3.77
CA LEU A 585 5.63 20.67 -4.26
C LEU A 585 7.08 21.16 -4.23
N ILE A 586 7.98 20.39 -3.60
CA ILE A 586 9.42 20.70 -3.54
C ILE A 586 10.28 19.69 -4.30
N GLY A 587 9.74 18.52 -4.64
CA GLY A 587 10.51 17.50 -5.34
C GLY A 587 9.77 16.21 -5.56
N THR A 588 10.47 15.21 -6.10
CA THR A 588 9.97 13.87 -6.36
C THR A 588 10.65 12.85 -5.46
N VAL A 589 9.93 11.76 -5.21
CA VAL A 589 10.42 10.63 -4.42
C VAL A 589 10.33 9.37 -5.27
N THR A 590 11.43 8.62 -5.37
CA THR A 590 11.44 7.29 -5.98
C THR A 590 11.80 6.26 -4.92
N VAL A 591 11.01 5.21 -4.83
CA VAL A 591 11.15 4.14 -3.84
C VAL A 591 11.19 2.81 -4.56
N ALA A 592 12.24 2.02 -4.33
CA ALA A 592 12.29 0.63 -4.77
C ALA A 592 11.81 -0.27 -3.63
N ALA A 593 10.77 -1.06 -3.88
CA ALA A 593 10.15 -1.96 -2.90
C ALA A 593 10.07 -3.39 -3.46
N GLY A 594 10.26 -4.38 -2.59
CA GLY A 594 10.28 -5.80 -2.93
C GLY A 594 11.53 -6.51 -2.46
N ALA A 595 11.57 -7.83 -2.68
CA ALA A 595 12.71 -8.68 -2.37
C ALA A 595 13.63 -8.85 -3.60
N GLY A 596 14.82 -9.41 -3.41
CA GLY A 596 15.73 -9.78 -4.49
C GLY A 596 16.44 -8.61 -5.17
N ALA A 597 16.92 -8.86 -6.40
CA ALA A 597 17.79 -7.94 -7.14
C ALA A 597 17.03 -6.91 -8.00
N GLU A 598 15.75 -7.14 -8.27
CA GLU A 598 14.93 -6.33 -9.17
C GLU A 598 13.64 -5.82 -8.49
N PRO A 599 13.74 -5.00 -7.43
CA PRO A 599 12.57 -4.46 -6.76
C PRO A 599 11.73 -3.59 -7.71
N TYR A 600 10.45 -3.41 -7.37
CA TYR A 600 9.54 -2.54 -8.12
C TYR A 600 9.74 -1.07 -7.75
N ASP A 601 9.84 -0.20 -8.76
CA ASP A 601 10.03 1.24 -8.57
C ASP A 601 8.71 2.00 -8.54
N PHE A 602 8.46 2.69 -7.43
CA PHE A 602 7.33 3.59 -7.26
C PHE A 602 7.80 5.04 -7.28
N THR A 603 7.07 5.92 -7.97
CA THR A 603 7.37 7.34 -8.04
C THR A 603 6.25 8.16 -7.41
N GLY A 604 6.63 9.12 -6.56
CA GLY A 604 5.72 10.01 -5.85
C GLY A 604 6.26 11.42 -5.72
N ASN A 605 5.60 12.21 -4.87
CA ASN A 605 5.87 13.63 -4.70
C ASN A 605 6.16 13.98 -3.23
N ALA A 606 7.04 14.97 -3.01
CA ALA A 606 7.33 15.55 -1.71
C ALA A 606 6.84 17.00 -1.64
N TYR A 607 6.03 17.32 -0.64
CA TYR A 607 5.42 18.62 -0.42
C TYR A 607 5.89 19.22 0.89
N LEU A 608 6.16 20.55 0.88
CA LEU A 608 6.46 21.31 2.10
C LEU A 608 5.17 21.61 2.86
N THR A 609 5.17 21.37 4.18
CA THR A 609 3.99 21.60 5.03
C THR A 609 4.29 22.55 6.17
N GLY A 610 3.25 23.02 6.83
CA GLY A 610 3.33 23.68 8.12
C GLY A 610 3.81 22.76 9.24
N PRO A 611 3.63 23.13 10.50
CA PRO A 611 4.13 22.37 11.66
C PRO A 611 3.65 20.90 11.66
N TYR A 612 4.55 19.98 12.07
CA TYR A 612 4.24 18.58 12.23
C TYR A 612 4.84 18.02 13.53
N GLY A 613 3.99 17.53 14.43
CA GLY A 613 4.40 17.19 15.79
C GLY A 613 4.95 18.43 16.53
N SER A 614 6.15 18.33 17.05
CA SER A 614 6.87 19.48 17.69
C SER A 614 7.74 20.29 16.71
N ALA A 615 7.84 19.84 15.45
CA ALA A 615 8.67 20.51 14.46
C ALA A 615 7.93 21.70 13.82
N PRO A 616 8.61 22.86 13.58
CA PRO A 616 7.99 24.04 13.00
C PRO A 616 7.55 23.90 11.56
N TYR A 617 8.16 22.97 10.83
CA TYR A 617 7.81 22.64 9.45
C TYR A 617 7.79 21.13 9.26
N GLY A 618 7.22 20.69 8.18
CA GLY A 618 7.20 19.27 7.85
C GLY A 618 7.22 19.00 6.35
N LEU A 619 7.24 17.70 6.04
CA LEU A 619 7.02 17.19 4.69
C LEU A 619 5.79 16.29 4.69
N SER A 620 5.08 16.26 3.56
CA SER A 620 4.13 15.24 3.19
C SER A 620 4.64 14.56 1.92
N VAL A 621 4.98 13.29 2.03
CA VAL A 621 5.42 12.44 0.92
C VAL A 621 4.26 11.55 0.53
N VAL A 622 3.89 11.55 -0.74
CA VAL A 622 2.77 10.79 -1.29
C VAL A 622 3.27 9.97 -2.46
N VAL A 623 3.16 8.65 -2.33
CA VAL A 623 3.60 7.69 -3.36
C VAL A 623 2.42 6.81 -3.74
N PRO A 624 1.88 6.88 -4.98
CA PRO A 624 0.87 5.95 -5.46
C PRO A 624 1.39 4.51 -5.48
N ALA A 625 0.71 3.61 -4.77
CA ALA A 625 1.04 2.19 -4.73
C ALA A 625 0.31 1.44 -5.84
N LYS A 626 0.70 1.70 -7.09
CA LYS A 626 0.16 1.02 -8.28
C LYS A 626 1.23 0.12 -8.88
N ALA A 627 0.91 -1.18 -9.00
CA ALA A 627 1.82 -2.17 -9.53
C ALA A 627 1.04 -3.25 -10.30
N GLY A 628 1.28 -3.41 -11.60
CA GLY A 628 0.52 -4.31 -12.47
C GLY A 628 -0.99 -4.01 -12.40
N PRO A 629 -1.85 -5.03 -12.18
CA PRO A 629 -3.29 -4.86 -12.07
C PRO A 629 -3.73 -4.22 -10.74
N TYR A 630 -2.85 -4.11 -9.74
CA TYR A 630 -3.18 -3.70 -8.38
C TYR A 630 -3.07 -2.19 -8.18
N ASN A 631 -3.99 -1.64 -7.37
CA ASN A 631 -3.98 -0.26 -6.91
C ASN A 631 -4.27 -0.20 -5.42
N LEU A 632 -3.21 -0.32 -4.61
CA LEU A 632 -3.29 -0.30 -3.15
C LEU A 632 -3.41 1.12 -2.55
N GLY A 633 -3.82 2.10 -3.37
CA GLY A 633 -4.03 3.48 -2.95
C GLY A 633 -2.75 4.31 -2.90
N GLU A 634 -2.65 5.21 -1.92
CA GLU A 634 -1.52 6.12 -1.76
C GLU A 634 -0.79 5.86 -0.44
N VAL A 635 0.50 5.56 -0.53
CA VAL A 635 1.39 5.51 0.64
C VAL A 635 1.74 6.95 1.04
N LYS A 636 1.43 7.30 2.29
CA LYS A 636 1.65 8.64 2.86
C LYS A 636 2.65 8.57 3.99
N ALA A 637 3.72 9.35 3.88
CA ALA A 637 4.71 9.49 4.94
C ALA A 637 4.84 10.95 5.35
N ARG A 638 4.93 11.22 6.66
CA ARG A 638 5.13 12.54 7.20
C ARG A 638 6.52 12.65 7.82
N ALA A 639 7.16 13.78 7.61
CA ALA A 639 8.44 14.10 8.24
C ALA A 639 8.38 15.45 8.96
N GLY A 640 9.02 15.54 10.12
CA GLY A 640 9.23 16.80 10.83
C GLY A 640 10.58 17.43 10.43
N ILE A 641 10.60 18.75 10.28
CA ILE A 641 11.81 19.53 9.99
C ILE A 641 12.12 20.41 11.19
N THR A 642 13.27 20.20 11.82
CA THR A 642 13.76 20.98 12.95
C THR A 642 15.07 21.69 12.61
N VAL A 643 15.40 22.75 13.35
CA VAL A 643 16.63 23.53 13.19
C VAL A 643 17.44 23.44 14.48
N GLY A 644 18.74 23.19 14.35
CA GLY A 644 19.64 23.10 15.50
C GLY A 644 19.83 24.44 16.17
N LEU A 645 19.66 24.48 17.49
CA LEU A 645 19.62 25.71 18.33
C LEU A 645 20.86 26.61 18.20
N TYR A 646 22.05 26.00 18.18
CA TYR A 646 23.32 26.74 18.16
C TYR A 646 24.00 26.78 16.78
N ASN A 647 23.69 25.81 15.93
CA ASN A 647 24.40 25.63 14.65
C ASN A 647 23.55 25.89 13.40
N GLY A 648 22.22 26.08 13.58
CA GLY A 648 21.30 26.34 12.47
C GLY A 648 21.17 25.20 11.46
N ARG A 649 21.66 23.96 11.76
CA ARG A 649 21.57 22.80 10.86
C ARG A 649 20.13 22.28 10.81
N VAL A 650 19.69 21.89 9.63
CA VAL A 650 18.36 21.36 9.41
C VAL A 650 18.37 19.84 9.63
N THR A 651 17.45 19.35 10.45
CA THR A 651 17.23 17.90 10.66
C THR A 651 15.83 17.53 10.19
N VAL A 652 15.74 16.50 9.35
CA VAL A 652 14.48 15.92 8.84
C VAL A 652 14.29 14.53 9.44
N THR A 653 13.19 14.33 10.16
CA THR A 653 12.88 13.04 10.81
C THR A 653 11.56 12.49 10.29
N ALA A 654 11.58 11.25 9.78
CA ALA A 654 10.43 10.54 9.26
C ALA A 654 10.32 9.13 9.86
N THR A 655 9.11 8.69 10.15
CA THR A 655 8.77 7.27 10.33
C THR A 655 8.18 6.78 9.03
N LEU A 656 8.68 5.66 8.52
CA LEU A 656 8.27 5.09 7.24
C LEU A 656 7.19 4.04 7.44
N PRO A 657 6.17 3.98 6.57
CA PRO A 657 5.26 2.85 6.53
C PRO A 657 6.05 1.61 6.07
N THR A 658 5.77 0.47 6.69
CA THR A 658 6.47 -0.79 6.41
C THR A 658 5.59 -1.81 5.70
N ILE A 659 4.25 -1.59 5.73
CA ILE A 659 3.24 -2.46 5.12
C ILE A 659 2.12 -1.60 4.54
N VAL A 660 1.54 -2.03 3.42
CA VAL A 660 0.40 -1.38 2.75
C VAL A 660 -0.56 -2.45 2.27
N GLU A 661 -1.82 -2.40 2.73
CA GLU A 661 -2.86 -3.39 2.40
C GLU A 661 -2.36 -4.84 2.51
N GLY A 662 -1.65 -5.14 3.58
CA GLY A 662 -1.10 -6.47 3.83
C GLY A 662 0.13 -6.85 3.00
N VAL A 663 0.67 -5.95 2.17
CA VAL A 663 1.92 -6.16 1.42
C VAL A 663 3.08 -5.45 2.12
N PRO A 664 4.05 -6.16 2.68
CA PRO A 664 5.26 -5.55 3.24
C PRO A 664 6.09 -4.89 2.15
N LEU A 665 6.45 -3.62 2.39
CA LEU A 665 7.13 -2.82 1.38
C LEU A 665 8.57 -3.27 1.11
N ARG A 666 9.25 -3.87 2.09
CA ARG A 666 10.64 -4.35 1.96
C ARG A 666 11.53 -3.32 1.25
N LEU A 667 11.50 -2.04 1.69
CA LEU A 667 12.18 -0.94 1.03
C LEU A 667 13.66 -1.23 0.80
N GLN A 668 14.11 -1.20 -0.45
CA GLN A 668 15.50 -1.36 -0.85
C GLN A 668 16.17 -0.03 -1.15
N SER A 669 15.47 0.92 -1.76
CA SER A 669 15.98 2.27 -1.94
C SER A 669 14.91 3.32 -1.67
N LEU A 670 15.36 4.47 -1.15
CA LEU A 670 14.59 5.69 -1.01
C LEU A 670 15.40 6.84 -1.57
N ASN A 671 14.92 7.46 -2.64
CA ASN A 671 15.55 8.61 -3.28
C ASN A 671 14.61 9.81 -3.21
N VAL A 672 15.04 10.88 -2.55
CA VAL A 672 14.31 12.14 -2.45
C VAL A 672 15.05 13.21 -3.25
N ALA A 673 14.54 13.52 -4.43
CA ALA A 673 15.09 14.55 -5.31
C ALA A 673 14.39 15.89 -5.05
N VAL A 674 15.10 16.81 -4.38
CA VAL A 674 14.63 18.17 -4.12
C VAL A 674 15.05 19.05 -5.30
N ASN A 675 14.12 19.33 -6.21
CA ASN A 675 14.39 19.99 -7.49
C ASN A 675 13.54 21.24 -7.75
N ARG A 676 12.82 21.74 -6.73
CA ARG A 676 12.08 23.00 -6.82
C ARG A 676 13.03 24.16 -7.06
N PRO A 677 12.85 25.00 -8.11
CA PRO A 677 13.68 26.17 -8.35
C PRO A 677 13.68 27.14 -7.18
N LYS A 678 14.88 27.64 -6.79
CA LYS A 678 15.10 28.61 -5.70
C LYS A 678 14.69 28.08 -4.31
N PHE A 679 14.60 26.77 -4.12
CA PHE A 679 14.24 26.17 -2.83
C PHE A 679 15.47 25.73 -2.01
N LEU A 680 16.33 24.88 -2.54
CA LEU A 680 17.50 24.35 -1.83
C LEU A 680 18.69 25.30 -2.00
N PHE A 681 19.08 26.01 -0.92
CA PHE A 681 20.19 26.96 -0.87
C PHE A 681 21.46 26.28 -0.42
N ASN A 682 22.54 26.40 -1.18
CA ASN A 682 23.83 25.81 -0.89
C ASN A 682 24.64 26.60 0.15
N PRO A 683 25.50 25.91 0.94
CA PRO A 683 26.48 26.54 1.79
C PRO A 683 27.36 27.56 1.07
N THR A 684 27.89 28.53 1.81
CA THR A 684 28.91 29.48 1.32
C THR A 684 30.32 29.10 1.76
N SER A 685 30.45 28.01 2.54
CA SER A 685 31.74 27.42 2.94
C SER A 685 32.12 26.29 1.99
N CYS A 686 33.37 26.24 1.48
CA CYS A 686 33.94 25.17 0.71
C CYS A 686 34.73 24.13 1.53
N GLY A 687 34.65 24.22 2.86
CA GLY A 687 35.19 23.20 3.75
C GLY A 687 34.51 21.83 3.55
N PRO A 688 35.07 20.75 4.06
CA PRO A 688 34.40 19.43 4.04
C PRO A 688 33.17 19.50 4.95
N LEU A 689 31.99 19.18 4.38
CA LEU A 689 30.71 19.12 5.08
C LEU A 689 30.19 17.67 5.02
N ALA A 690 29.27 17.32 5.90
CA ALA A 690 28.68 15.99 5.92
C ALA A 690 27.18 16.04 6.17
N THR A 691 26.48 15.11 5.52
CA THR A 691 25.12 14.70 5.85
C THR A 691 25.22 13.56 6.88
N GLU A 692 24.57 13.71 7.99
CA GLU A 692 24.57 12.72 9.07
C GLU A 692 23.19 12.14 9.26
N SER A 693 23.06 10.81 9.34
CA SER A 693 21.78 10.16 9.56
C SER A 693 21.85 9.14 10.69
N ALA A 694 20.75 9.08 11.43
CA ALA A 694 20.44 8.00 12.37
C ALA A 694 19.28 7.22 11.81
N LEU A 695 19.50 5.94 11.50
CA LEU A 695 18.53 5.02 10.91
C LEU A 695 18.10 4.00 11.97
N SER A 696 16.83 3.57 11.92
CA SER A 696 16.32 2.51 12.79
C SER A 696 15.59 1.47 11.96
N SER A 697 15.75 0.20 12.34
CA SER A 697 15.06 -0.94 11.69
C SER A 697 13.72 -1.25 12.34
N THR A 698 12.93 -2.12 11.69
CA THR A 698 11.69 -2.70 12.25
C THR A 698 11.96 -3.61 13.46
N LEU A 699 13.15 -4.17 13.58
CA LEU A 699 13.56 -5.05 14.69
C LEU A 699 14.36 -4.32 15.78
N GLY A 700 14.45 -2.98 15.72
CA GLY A 700 15.08 -2.16 16.76
C GLY A 700 16.58 -1.93 16.60
N ALA A 701 17.23 -2.43 15.53
CA ALA A 701 18.61 -2.09 15.24
C ALA A 701 18.73 -0.62 14.83
N THR A 702 19.87 0.00 15.17
CA THR A 702 20.17 1.39 14.84
C THR A 702 21.53 1.50 14.14
N GLN A 703 21.61 2.41 13.17
CA GLN A 703 22.85 2.70 12.45
C GLN A 703 23.03 4.19 12.28
N ALA A 704 24.24 4.70 12.61
CA ALA A 704 24.64 6.05 12.29
C ALA A 704 25.45 6.05 10.98
N LEU A 705 25.12 6.96 10.08
CA LEU A 705 25.77 7.13 8.77
C LEU A 705 26.25 8.58 8.60
N SER A 706 27.37 8.73 7.89
CA SER A 706 27.87 10.03 7.47
C SER A 706 28.32 9.96 6.01
N SER A 707 27.85 10.91 5.19
CA SER A 707 28.25 11.05 3.78
C SER A 707 28.74 12.44 3.47
N GLY A 708 29.86 12.58 2.78
CA GLY A 708 30.47 13.85 2.44
C GLY A 708 29.63 14.69 1.49
N PHE A 709 29.67 16.02 1.68
CA PHE A 709 29.08 17.01 0.77
C PHE A 709 30.03 18.18 0.62
N GLN A 710 30.18 18.73 -0.58
CA GLN A 710 31.07 19.85 -0.82
C GLN A 710 30.53 20.73 -1.95
N VAL A 711 30.68 22.03 -1.80
CA VAL A 711 30.40 23.05 -2.83
C VAL A 711 31.68 23.66 -3.36
N GLY A 712 31.63 24.16 -4.57
CA GLY A 712 32.75 24.83 -5.22
C GLY A 712 32.56 26.36 -5.29
N ASN A 713 33.62 27.05 -5.75
CA ASN A 713 33.62 28.48 -6.10
C ASN A 713 33.35 29.46 -4.95
N CYS A 714 33.59 29.12 -3.71
CA CYS A 714 33.41 30.03 -2.54
C CYS A 714 34.25 31.32 -2.65
N ALA A 715 35.47 31.22 -3.18
CA ALA A 715 36.35 32.38 -3.36
C ALA A 715 35.81 33.44 -4.35
N ALA A 716 34.86 33.05 -5.22
CA ALA A 716 34.22 33.96 -6.18
C ALA A 716 33.08 34.78 -5.53
N LEU A 717 32.59 34.37 -4.35
CA LEU A 717 31.53 35.09 -3.66
C LEU A 717 32.04 36.43 -3.12
N PRO A 718 31.37 37.56 -3.42
CA PRO A 718 31.70 38.84 -2.80
C PRO A 718 31.41 38.79 -1.31
N PHE A 719 32.15 39.62 -0.53
CA PHE A 719 31.90 39.81 0.88
C PHE A 719 32.03 41.31 1.24
N LYS A 720 30.90 42.02 1.34
CA LYS A 720 30.81 43.46 1.57
C LYS A 720 29.63 43.81 2.48
N PRO A 721 29.52 43.22 3.67
CA PRO A 721 28.50 43.64 4.62
C PRO A 721 28.77 45.08 5.07
N SER A 722 27.72 45.82 5.39
CA SER A 722 27.83 47.17 5.95
C SER A 722 27.46 47.22 7.42
N LEU A 723 28.16 48.03 8.21
CA LEU A 723 27.91 48.17 9.64
C LEU A 723 27.50 49.60 9.97
N GLY A 724 26.36 49.78 10.60
CA GLY A 724 25.86 50.99 11.23
C GLY A 724 25.94 50.87 12.75
N VAL A 725 26.49 51.89 13.43
CA VAL A 725 26.51 51.92 14.90
C VAL A 725 25.99 53.26 15.39
N SER A 726 25.06 53.26 16.33
CA SER A 726 24.49 54.46 16.91
C SER A 726 24.32 54.37 18.43
N SER A 727 24.29 55.52 19.10
CA SER A 727 24.10 55.64 20.55
C SER A 727 23.30 56.89 20.92
N GLY A 728 22.64 56.86 22.06
CA GLY A 728 21.95 58.05 22.63
C GLY A 728 22.87 59.05 23.27
N GLY A 729 22.66 60.32 22.95
CA GLY A 729 23.48 61.42 23.45
C GLY A 729 23.12 61.92 24.86
N ARG A 730 22.28 61.23 25.62
CA ARG A 730 21.86 61.63 26.99
C ARG A 730 22.10 60.53 28.00
N PRO A 731 23.28 59.95 28.07
CA PRO A 731 23.57 58.90 29.05
C PRO A 731 23.46 59.48 30.47
N THR A 732 23.08 58.62 31.42
CA THR A 732 22.97 58.97 32.84
C THR A 732 23.74 57.97 33.68
N LYS A 733 24.29 58.31 34.77
CA LYS A 733 24.98 57.41 35.69
C LYS A 733 24.06 56.26 36.18
N ALA A 734 22.77 56.55 36.34
CA ALA A 734 21.78 55.54 36.74
C ALA A 734 21.28 54.66 35.57
N GLY A 735 21.20 55.19 34.36
CA GLY A 735 20.63 54.55 33.18
C GLY A 735 21.65 54.02 32.16
N GLY A 736 22.96 54.22 32.39
CA GLY A 736 24.02 53.80 31.47
C GLY A 736 23.94 54.49 30.09
N ALA A 737 24.41 53.82 29.04
CA ALA A 737 24.40 54.24 27.66
C ALA A 737 23.67 53.21 26.76
N SER A 738 23.05 53.73 25.70
CA SER A 738 22.46 52.82 24.69
C SER A 738 23.43 52.55 23.54
N LEU A 739 23.24 51.39 22.86
CA LEU A 739 23.94 51.08 21.63
C LEU A 739 22.98 50.38 20.69
N VAL A 740 22.92 50.80 19.43
CA VAL A 740 22.27 50.08 18.36
C VAL A 740 23.32 49.73 17.32
N VAL A 741 23.41 48.43 17.02
CA VAL A 741 24.29 47.89 15.98
C VAL A 741 23.43 47.34 14.87
N GLU A 742 23.63 47.77 13.65
CA GLU A 742 22.91 47.33 12.48
C GLU A 742 23.90 46.80 11.44
N ILE A 743 23.71 45.53 11.02
CA ILE A 743 24.47 44.91 9.95
C ILE A 743 23.55 44.65 8.82
N THR A 744 23.91 45.03 7.59
CA THR A 744 23.16 44.70 6.38
C THR A 744 24.07 44.01 5.38
N GLN A 745 23.53 42.98 4.73
CA GLN A 745 24.24 42.19 3.74
C GLN A 745 23.40 42.04 2.48
N PRO A 746 23.88 42.48 1.30
CA PRO A 746 23.22 42.26 0.02
C PRO A 746 23.18 40.75 -0.32
N ALA A 747 22.13 40.32 -1.04
CA ALA A 747 22.00 38.95 -1.49
C ALA A 747 23.17 38.54 -2.43
N GLY A 748 23.48 37.23 -2.46
CA GLY A 748 24.52 36.64 -3.32
C GLY A 748 25.95 36.88 -2.81
N GLN A 749 26.11 37.18 -1.53
CA GLN A 749 27.41 37.30 -0.86
C GLN A 749 27.68 36.03 0.00
N ALA A 750 28.95 35.81 0.34
CA ALA A 750 29.31 34.79 1.31
C ALA A 750 28.74 35.14 2.70
N ASN A 751 28.15 34.17 3.39
CA ASN A 751 27.56 34.38 4.72
C ASN A 751 28.63 34.69 5.76
N ILE A 752 28.24 35.37 6.84
CA ILE A 752 29.15 35.77 7.91
C ILE A 752 29.46 34.55 8.80
N HIS A 753 30.75 34.30 9.06
CA HIS A 753 31.23 33.26 9.96
C HIS A 753 31.57 33.80 11.35
N GLU A 754 32.23 34.98 11.36
CA GLU A 754 32.70 35.62 12.58
C GLU A 754 32.51 37.16 12.51
N ILE A 755 32.12 37.72 13.63
CA ILE A 755 32.04 39.17 13.83
C ILE A 755 32.74 39.52 15.14
N GLN A 756 33.75 40.38 15.08
CA GLN A 756 34.40 40.99 16.22
C GLN A 756 34.18 42.47 16.23
N LEU A 757 33.42 42.96 17.19
CA LEU A 757 33.14 44.40 17.39
C LEU A 757 33.87 44.93 18.61
N GLN A 758 34.62 46.03 18.43
CA GLN A 758 35.33 46.72 19.52
C GLN A 758 34.66 48.05 19.82
N LEU A 759 34.31 48.30 21.09
CA LEU A 759 33.73 49.54 21.53
C LEU A 759 34.81 50.53 21.97
N PRO A 760 34.59 51.84 21.74
CA PRO A 760 35.54 52.86 22.24
C PRO A 760 35.50 52.92 23.77
N LYS A 761 36.61 53.34 24.42
CA LYS A 761 36.70 53.48 25.88
C LYS A 761 35.63 54.41 26.51
N GLN A 762 34.94 55.19 25.73
CA GLN A 762 33.86 56.09 26.18
C GLN A 762 32.55 55.34 26.36
N LEU A 763 32.46 54.11 25.87
CA LEU A 763 31.30 53.19 26.00
C LEU A 763 31.76 51.84 26.62
N PRO A 764 32.22 51.81 27.87
CA PRO A 764 32.66 50.62 28.54
C PRO A 764 31.46 49.76 28.95
N SER A 765 31.68 48.45 29.12
CA SER A 765 30.69 47.58 29.72
C SER A 765 30.38 48.00 31.17
N ARG A 766 29.10 47.88 31.54
CA ARG A 766 28.65 48.27 32.88
C ARG A 766 28.82 47.11 33.85
N LEU A 767 29.84 47.16 34.70
CA LEU A 767 30.20 46.05 35.60
C LEU A 767 29.07 45.62 36.53
N THR A 768 28.22 46.54 36.98
CA THR A 768 27.06 46.21 37.83
C THR A 768 25.99 45.41 37.13
N THR A 769 25.91 45.49 35.78
CA THR A 769 24.99 44.70 34.96
C THR A 769 25.63 43.35 34.64
N LEU A 770 26.94 43.31 34.34
CA LEU A 770 27.66 42.03 34.13
C LEU A 770 27.55 41.09 35.33
N GLN A 771 27.51 41.64 36.57
CA GLN A 771 27.33 40.84 37.80
C GLN A 771 25.95 40.20 37.96
N LYS A 772 24.99 40.60 37.15
CA LYS A 772 23.60 40.06 37.13
C LYS A 772 23.38 39.02 36.04
N ALA A 773 24.42 38.53 35.41
CA ALA A 773 24.36 37.51 34.36
C ALA A 773 23.60 36.26 34.81
N CYS A 774 22.82 35.67 33.92
CA CYS A 774 22.15 34.41 34.14
C CYS A 774 23.14 33.26 34.08
N VAL A 775 22.98 32.25 34.94
CA VAL A 775 23.82 31.05 34.89
C VAL A 775 23.36 30.19 33.70
N ALA A 776 24.31 29.68 32.90
CA ALA A 776 24.05 28.87 31.69
C ALA A 776 23.09 27.68 31.94
N ALA A 777 23.26 26.97 33.05
CA ALA A 777 22.34 25.86 33.39
C ALA A 777 20.90 26.31 33.59
N SER A 778 20.64 27.53 34.08
CA SER A 778 19.28 28.09 34.21
C SER A 778 18.74 28.56 32.85
N PHE A 779 19.60 29.04 31.98
CA PHE A 779 19.27 29.46 30.61
C PHE A 779 18.90 28.25 29.74
N GLU A 780 19.66 27.16 29.82
CA GLU A 780 19.47 25.94 29.05
C GLU A 780 18.31 25.09 29.56
N ALA A 781 17.95 25.17 30.84
CA ALA A 781 16.88 24.37 31.46
C ALA A 781 15.48 24.72 30.95
N SER A 782 15.30 25.84 30.26
CA SER A 782 14.02 26.22 29.66
C SER A 782 14.25 26.84 28.27
N LEU A 783 13.83 26.14 27.26
CA LEU A 783 13.71 26.63 25.87
C LEU A 783 12.23 26.76 25.51
N PRO A 784 11.76 27.93 25.04
CA PRO A 784 12.50 29.21 24.94
C PRO A 784 12.98 29.69 26.33
N PRO A 785 14.16 30.40 26.36
CA PRO A 785 14.83 30.73 27.63
C PRO A 785 13.93 31.64 28.46
N GLY A 786 13.24 31.08 29.43
CA GLY A 786 12.29 31.80 30.26
C GLY A 786 12.73 32.03 31.72
N ASN A 787 13.79 31.34 32.18
CA ASN A 787 14.16 31.32 33.60
C ASN A 787 15.28 32.31 33.96
N CYS A 788 15.76 33.15 33.02
CA CYS A 788 16.68 34.21 33.36
C CYS A 788 15.94 35.38 34.01
N ALA A 789 16.53 35.93 35.05
CA ALA A 789 16.04 37.19 35.69
C ALA A 789 16.04 38.33 34.67
N HIS A 790 15.05 39.22 34.72
CA HIS A 790 14.97 40.41 33.85
C HIS A 790 16.23 41.29 33.92
N THR A 791 16.97 41.18 34.96
CA THR A 791 18.24 41.95 35.12
C THR A 791 19.37 41.43 34.25
N ALA A 792 19.25 40.22 33.69
CA ALA A 792 20.19 39.66 32.71
C ALA A 792 19.80 40.00 31.27
N ASP A 793 18.56 40.44 31.03
CA ASP A 793 18.08 40.94 29.75
C ASP A 793 18.59 42.35 29.50
N VAL A 794 19.52 42.48 28.60
CA VAL A 794 20.23 43.75 28.33
C VAL A 794 19.84 44.42 27.03
N GLY A 795 18.93 43.78 26.29
CA GLY A 795 18.46 44.34 25.03
C GLY A 795 17.70 43.35 24.14
N THR A 796 17.53 43.73 22.90
CA THR A 796 16.80 42.94 21.89
C THR A 796 17.62 42.77 20.62
N VAL A 797 17.37 41.64 19.94
CA VAL A 797 17.90 41.35 18.59
C VAL A 797 16.78 41.10 17.60
N SER A 798 17.00 41.54 16.36
CA SER A 798 16.14 41.18 15.23
C SER A 798 16.95 40.83 14.00
N VAL A 799 16.60 39.77 13.31
CA VAL A 799 17.29 39.28 12.11
C VAL A 799 16.27 39.00 11.00
N THR A 800 16.55 39.53 9.81
CA THR A 800 15.83 39.14 8.59
C THR A 800 16.71 38.25 7.72
N THR A 801 16.15 37.14 7.25
CA THR A 801 16.82 36.19 6.35
C THR A 801 15.94 35.95 5.12
N PRO A 802 16.51 35.78 3.91
CA PRO A 802 15.71 35.47 2.72
C PRO A 802 15.10 34.06 2.73
N VAL A 803 15.55 33.14 3.61
CA VAL A 803 15.06 31.77 3.66
C VAL A 803 13.80 31.59 4.49
N LEU A 804 13.46 32.52 5.39
CA LEU A 804 12.25 32.52 6.19
C LEU A 804 11.31 33.67 5.81
N PRO A 805 10.00 33.51 5.89
CA PRO A 805 9.04 34.56 5.54
C PRO A 805 8.99 35.69 6.58
N GLY A 806 9.25 35.38 7.84
CA GLY A 806 9.19 36.31 8.97
C GLY A 806 10.54 36.87 9.40
N THR A 807 10.50 37.73 10.42
CA THR A 807 11.68 38.26 11.09
C THR A 807 11.88 37.51 12.41
N LEU A 808 13.07 36.99 12.63
CA LEU A 808 13.46 36.40 13.91
C LEU A 808 13.73 37.53 14.91
N LYS A 809 13.19 37.45 16.13
CA LYS A 809 13.34 38.46 17.18
C LYS A 809 13.47 37.78 18.53
N GLY A 810 14.17 38.46 19.43
CA GLY A 810 14.21 38.01 20.82
C GLY A 810 15.15 38.85 21.71
N PRO A 811 15.37 38.41 22.96
CA PRO A 811 16.21 39.10 23.92
C PRO A 811 17.71 38.90 23.66
N ALA A 812 18.48 39.83 24.18
CA ALA A 812 19.92 39.74 24.33
C ALA A 812 20.23 39.55 25.81
N TYR A 813 20.74 38.37 26.16
CA TYR A 813 21.07 38.05 27.56
C TYR A 813 22.56 38.07 27.87
N LEU A 814 22.90 38.42 29.12
CA LEU A 814 24.23 38.13 29.67
C LEU A 814 24.18 36.75 30.31
N ILE A 815 25.03 35.84 29.83
CA ILE A 815 25.09 34.43 30.29
C ILE A 815 26.47 34.15 30.91
N SER A 816 26.49 33.51 32.08
CA SER A 816 27.72 33.03 32.72
C SER A 816 27.80 31.50 32.66
N HIS A 817 28.89 31.01 32.07
CA HIS A 817 29.17 29.57 31.93
C HIS A 817 30.00 29.04 33.09
N GLY A 818 30.57 29.96 33.96
CA GLY A 818 31.41 29.62 35.10
C GLY A 818 32.87 29.37 34.71
N GLY A 819 33.75 30.24 35.19
CA GLY A 819 35.19 30.17 34.88
C GLY A 819 35.70 31.19 33.86
N GLU A 820 34.83 31.85 33.13
CA GLU A 820 35.15 32.98 32.24
C GLU A 820 35.41 34.27 33.02
N SER A 821 36.20 35.19 32.45
CA SER A 821 36.50 36.49 33.06
C SER A 821 35.30 37.44 33.02
N PHE A 822 34.44 37.28 31.98
CA PHE A 822 33.27 38.12 31.76
C PHE A 822 32.16 37.24 31.16
N PRO A 823 30.87 37.51 31.48
CA PRO A 823 29.74 36.79 30.89
C PRO A 823 29.63 37.04 29.38
N ASP A 824 29.12 36.05 28.65
CA ASP A 824 28.85 36.12 27.24
C ASP A 824 27.58 36.93 26.97
N LEU A 825 27.49 37.50 25.78
CA LEU A 825 26.31 38.18 25.26
C LEU A 825 25.59 37.22 24.28
N ASP A 826 24.56 36.51 24.76
CA ASP A 826 23.81 35.59 23.94
C ASP A 826 22.58 36.24 23.31
N LEU A 827 22.44 36.09 21.99
CA LEU A 827 21.34 36.63 21.21
C LEU A 827 20.37 35.51 20.90
N VAL A 828 19.17 35.55 21.46
CA VAL A 828 18.12 34.55 21.23
C VAL A 828 17.21 35.01 20.10
N LEU A 829 17.14 34.26 19.04
CA LEU A 829 16.39 34.56 17.83
C LEU A 829 15.23 33.61 17.70
N GLN A 830 13.99 34.09 17.72
CA GLN A 830 12.75 33.33 17.62
C GLN A 830 11.84 33.91 16.54
N GLY A 831 11.25 33.03 15.72
CA GLY A 831 10.27 33.42 14.71
C GLY A 831 9.94 32.22 13.78
N ASP A 832 8.74 32.20 13.24
CA ASP A 832 8.26 31.16 12.36
C ASP A 832 8.45 29.71 12.91
N GLY A 833 8.42 29.57 14.26
CA GLY A 833 8.68 28.31 14.96
C GLY A 833 10.15 27.88 15.03
N VAL A 834 11.05 28.66 14.45
CA VAL A 834 12.50 28.44 14.52
C VAL A 834 13.09 29.22 15.70
N GLU A 835 14.04 28.61 16.39
CA GLU A 835 14.81 29.19 17.46
C GLU A 835 16.32 28.97 17.24
N VAL A 836 17.13 30.04 17.36
CA VAL A 836 18.60 30.00 17.23
C VAL A 836 19.22 30.92 18.26
N VAL A 837 20.26 30.45 18.92
CA VAL A 837 21.06 31.20 19.88
C VAL A 837 22.45 31.49 19.31
N LEU A 838 22.82 32.75 19.24
CA LEU A 838 24.15 33.19 18.83
C LEU A 838 24.95 33.60 20.08
N VAL A 839 26.06 32.92 20.34
CA VAL A 839 26.92 33.17 21.53
C VAL A 839 27.97 34.19 21.20
N GLY A 840 28.00 35.27 21.97
CA GLY A 840 28.94 36.37 21.80
C GLY A 840 29.89 36.52 22.97
N HIS A 841 31.13 36.08 22.81
CA HIS A 841 32.16 36.14 23.85
C HIS A 841 32.57 37.58 24.13
N THR A 842 32.52 37.98 25.39
CA THR A 842 32.88 39.32 25.85
C THR A 842 34.26 39.32 26.46
N HIS A 843 35.12 40.22 25.97
CA HIS A 843 36.46 40.53 26.53
C HIS A 843 36.59 42.01 26.86
N ILE A 844 37.07 42.33 28.08
CA ILE A 844 37.33 43.70 28.49
C ILE A 844 38.84 43.84 28.77
N SER A 845 39.52 44.72 28.02
CA SER A 845 40.93 44.96 28.15
C SER A 845 41.26 45.75 29.46
N ASN A 846 42.50 45.71 29.87
CA ASN A 846 42.98 46.53 31.01
C ASN A 846 42.79 48.05 30.84
N THR A 847 42.53 48.54 29.62
CA THR A 847 42.23 49.93 29.31
C THR A 847 40.73 50.25 29.27
N GLY A 848 39.86 49.26 29.62
CA GLY A 848 38.40 49.38 29.63
C GLY A 848 37.75 49.33 28.26
N ILE A 849 38.43 48.75 27.26
CA ILE A 849 37.88 48.55 25.91
C ILE A 849 37.16 47.22 25.89
N THR A 850 35.85 47.21 25.58
CA THR A 850 35.03 46.02 25.40
C THR A 850 35.13 45.54 23.97
N THR A 851 35.40 44.26 23.81
CA THR A 851 35.34 43.55 22.53
C THR A 851 34.32 42.40 22.66
N SER A 852 33.34 42.35 21.77
CA SER A 852 32.40 41.23 21.65
C SER A 852 32.73 40.49 20.36
N THR A 853 32.92 39.14 20.48
CA THR A 853 33.22 38.25 19.34
C THR A 853 32.18 37.17 19.25
N PHE A 854 31.46 37.14 18.13
CA PHE A 854 30.56 36.07 17.72
C PHE A 854 31.34 35.18 16.78
N GLU A 855 31.77 34.02 17.27
CA GLU A 855 32.52 33.00 16.51
C GLU A 855 31.57 31.91 16.03
N SER A 856 31.91 31.22 14.92
CA SER A 856 31.17 30.06 14.45
C SER A 856 29.68 30.33 14.18
N LEU A 857 29.36 31.53 13.67
CA LEU A 857 27.98 31.85 13.24
C LEU A 857 27.50 30.81 12.19
N PRO A 858 26.21 30.37 12.24
CA PRO A 858 25.65 29.49 11.25
C PRO A 858 25.80 29.99 9.81
N ASP A 859 26.09 29.10 8.86
CA ASP A 859 26.18 29.45 7.42
C ASP A 859 24.77 29.71 6.83
N VAL A 860 24.13 30.79 7.29
CA VAL A 860 22.77 31.20 6.90
C VAL A 860 22.82 32.58 6.26
N PRO A 861 22.17 32.78 5.09
CA PRO A 861 22.10 34.08 4.47
C PRO A 861 21.24 35.03 5.34
N ILE A 862 21.78 36.22 5.61
CA ILE A 862 21.09 37.30 6.34
C ILE A 862 20.89 38.49 5.43
N SER A 863 19.80 39.22 5.59
CA SER A 863 19.57 40.51 4.95
C SER A 863 19.92 41.65 5.90
N SER A 864 19.51 41.55 7.16
CA SER A 864 19.86 42.51 8.21
C SER A 864 19.87 41.86 9.59
N VAL A 865 20.76 42.40 10.47
CA VAL A 865 20.77 42.11 11.90
C VAL A 865 20.72 43.43 12.62
N THR A 866 19.83 43.59 13.59
CA THR A 866 19.81 44.78 14.49
C THR A 866 19.87 44.31 15.93
N VAL A 867 20.87 44.74 16.66
CA VAL A 867 20.99 44.53 18.12
C VAL A 867 20.79 45.89 18.80
N ASP A 868 19.77 45.97 19.64
CA ASP A 868 19.44 47.20 20.41
C ASP A 868 19.65 46.96 21.89
N LEU A 869 20.68 47.61 22.45
CA LEU A 869 21.00 47.63 23.87
C LEU A 869 20.54 48.98 24.45
N PRO A 870 19.39 49.06 25.08
CA PRO A 870 18.79 50.31 25.54
C PRO A 870 19.45 50.87 26.79
N MET A 871 19.22 52.14 27.05
CA MET A 871 19.49 52.74 28.35
C MET A 871 18.45 52.26 29.37
N GLY A 872 18.91 52.03 30.60
CA GLY A 872 18.02 51.59 31.68
C GLY A 872 18.80 51.11 32.91
N PRO A 873 18.11 50.68 33.97
CA PRO A 873 18.76 50.17 35.18
C PRO A 873 19.65 48.96 34.90
N ASP A 874 19.32 48.21 33.86
CA ASP A 874 20.03 47.00 33.42
C ASP A 874 20.78 47.18 32.09
N SER A 875 21.08 48.44 31.73
CA SER A 875 21.90 48.77 30.54
C SER A 875 23.21 47.98 30.52
N ALA A 876 23.57 47.40 29.37
CA ALA A 876 24.84 46.68 29.19
C ALA A 876 26.07 47.60 29.27
N LEU A 877 25.89 48.87 28.91
CA LEU A 877 26.99 49.82 28.76
C LEU A 877 26.89 51.00 29.74
N ASP A 878 28.03 51.51 30.13
CA ASP A 878 28.19 52.75 30.86
C ASP A 878 28.80 53.84 29.94
N THR A 879 29.08 55.02 30.48
CA THR A 879 29.70 56.12 29.76
C THR A 879 30.88 56.63 30.50
N ASP A 880 32.03 56.80 29.80
CA ASP A 880 33.20 57.47 30.26
C ASP A 880 33.50 58.66 29.35
N GLY A 881 33.08 59.84 29.83
CA GLY A 881 33.31 61.10 29.11
C GLY A 881 32.09 61.61 28.32
N ARG A 882 32.34 62.54 27.37
CA ARG A 882 31.30 63.29 26.65
C ARG A 882 31.07 62.70 25.25
N LEU A 883 30.07 61.78 25.07
CA LEU A 883 29.76 61.12 23.80
C LEU A 883 29.50 62.18 22.69
N CYS A 884 28.77 63.22 22.97
CA CYS A 884 28.34 64.20 21.99
C CYS A 884 29.44 65.13 21.39
N ARG A 885 30.60 65.15 22.01
CA ARG A 885 31.68 66.05 21.57
C ARG A 885 32.87 65.33 20.99
N THR A 886 32.87 63.97 21.06
CA THR A 886 33.97 63.13 20.61
C THR A 886 33.52 62.38 19.38
N LYS A 887 34.38 62.29 18.37
CA LYS A 887 34.14 61.32 17.26
C LYS A 887 34.47 59.92 17.82
N LEU A 888 33.48 59.13 17.92
CA LEU A 888 33.58 57.74 18.39
C LEU A 888 33.60 56.79 17.18
N PHE A 889 34.42 55.75 17.26
CA PHE A 889 34.58 54.73 16.23
C PHE A 889 34.44 53.37 16.84
N ALA A 890 33.89 52.45 16.09
CA ALA A 890 33.76 51.05 16.41
C ALA A 890 34.55 50.21 15.38
N PRO A 891 35.83 49.93 15.67
CA PRO A 891 36.61 49.01 14.85
C PRO A 891 35.93 47.62 14.82
N THR A 892 35.75 47.09 13.63
CA THR A 892 35.06 45.79 13.44
C THR A 892 35.82 44.97 12.44
N THR A 893 36.00 43.68 12.76
CA THR A 893 36.47 42.63 11.84
C THR A 893 35.34 41.68 11.56
N MET A 894 35.10 41.34 10.30
CA MET A 894 34.16 40.34 9.87
C MET A 894 34.86 39.30 8.98
N ILE A 895 34.61 38.03 9.23
CA ILE A 895 35.13 36.92 8.44
C ILE A 895 33.92 36.20 7.83
N ALA A 896 33.98 35.89 6.55
CA ALA A 896 32.99 35.14 5.84
C ALA A 896 33.18 33.63 5.97
N GLN A 897 32.15 32.83 5.75
CA GLN A 897 32.21 31.37 5.60
C GLN A 897 33.17 30.94 4.48
N SER A 898 33.33 31.76 3.45
CA SER A 898 34.33 31.58 2.36
C SER A 898 35.77 31.87 2.76
N GLY A 899 36.02 32.35 4.01
CA GLY A 899 37.32 32.78 4.50
C GLY A 899 37.68 34.24 4.14
N ALA A 900 36.84 34.96 3.37
CA ALA A 900 37.10 36.38 3.08
C ALA A 900 36.99 37.23 4.33
N LYS A 901 37.96 38.16 4.52
CA LYS A 901 38.04 38.99 5.71
C LYS A 901 37.95 40.49 5.36
N ILE A 902 37.15 41.23 6.08
CA ILE A 902 37.07 42.68 6.00
C ILE A 902 37.26 43.32 7.37
N THR A 903 37.82 44.51 7.39
CA THR A 903 37.92 45.37 8.58
C THR A 903 37.26 46.71 8.26
N GLN A 904 36.41 47.17 9.16
CA GLN A 904 35.71 48.45 9.04
C GLN A 904 35.95 49.27 10.30
N ASN A 905 36.03 50.57 10.18
CA ASN A 905 36.09 51.46 11.31
C ASN A 905 34.90 52.42 11.26
N SER A 906 33.75 51.94 11.73
CA SER A 906 32.48 52.66 11.62
C SER A 906 32.38 53.79 12.64
N GLN A 907 32.05 54.98 12.20
CA GLN A 907 31.79 56.08 13.10
C GLN A 907 30.44 55.87 13.82
N ILE A 908 30.47 55.95 15.15
CA ILE A 908 29.27 55.84 15.98
C ILE A 908 28.45 57.13 15.83
N SER A 909 27.23 57.02 15.38
CA SER A 909 26.31 58.14 15.25
C SER A 909 25.66 58.46 16.60
N VAL A 910 25.89 59.58 17.17
CA VAL A 910 25.33 60.02 18.47
C VAL A 910 24.14 60.94 18.24
N SER A 911 22.96 60.51 18.63
CA SER A 911 21.67 61.18 18.44
C SER A 911 21.13 61.74 19.75
N GLY A 912 20.28 62.81 19.69
CA GLY A 912 19.61 63.34 20.87
C GLY A 912 20.50 64.11 21.81
N CYS A 913 21.66 64.59 21.35
CA CYS A 913 22.61 65.38 22.14
C CYS A 913 22.02 66.72 22.68
N PRO A 914 22.15 67.02 24.02
CA PRO A 914 21.70 68.26 24.56
C PRO A 914 22.66 69.42 24.21
N ILE A 915 22.20 70.64 24.33
CA ILE A 915 23.12 71.81 24.33
C ILE A 915 23.89 71.82 25.64
N GLU A 916 25.15 72.28 25.55
CA GLU A 916 26.00 72.48 26.74
C GLU A 916 26.40 73.93 26.90
N LEU A 917 26.27 74.43 28.10
CA LEU A 917 26.80 75.72 28.47
C LEU A 917 28.32 75.55 28.78
N ILE A 918 29.17 76.04 27.89
CA ILE A 918 30.63 75.94 27.99
C ILE A 918 31.22 76.96 29.00
N SER A 919 30.82 78.21 28.86
CA SER A 919 31.23 79.23 29.71
C SER A 919 30.24 80.42 29.76
N HIS A 920 30.27 81.16 30.85
CA HIS A 920 29.53 82.39 30.97
C HIS A 920 30.43 83.44 31.72
N LYS A 921 30.36 84.67 31.25
CA LYS A 921 31.07 85.79 31.88
C LYS A 921 30.19 87.01 31.83
N ARG A 922 30.00 87.64 32.96
CA ARG A 922 29.28 88.95 33.07
C ARG A 922 30.19 90.07 32.73
N ARG A 923 29.74 90.90 31.81
CA ARG A 923 30.40 92.24 31.52
C ARG A 923 29.37 93.36 31.59
N GLY A 924 29.40 94.08 32.74
CA GLY A 924 28.44 95.20 32.96
C GLY A 924 26.95 94.70 32.84
N SER A 925 26.20 95.34 31.94
CA SER A 925 24.80 95.06 31.66
C SER A 925 24.58 93.87 30.71
N ARG A 926 25.62 93.10 30.42
CA ARG A 926 25.49 91.94 29.48
C ARG A 926 26.14 90.69 30.11
N VAL A 927 25.62 89.48 29.65
CA VAL A 927 26.20 88.16 29.91
C VAL A 927 26.70 87.62 28.58
N GLU A 928 28.01 87.32 28.47
CA GLU A 928 28.58 86.60 27.36
C GLU A 928 28.41 85.11 27.67
N LEU A 929 27.77 84.35 26.69
CA LEU A 929 27.58 82.92 26.79
C LEU A 929 28.35 82.26 25.65
N THR A 930 28.98 81.18 25.97
CA THR A 930 29.46 80.20 24.96
C THR A 930 28.65 78.91 25.17
N VAL A 931 27.85 78.54 24.15
CA VAL A 931 27.02 77.38 24.17
C VAL A 931 27.46 76.45 23.04
N TRP A 932 27.68 75.19 23.34
CA TRP A 932 27.86 74.17 22.32
C TRP A 932 26.51 73.67 21.87
N THR A 933 26.37 73.51 20.60
CA THR A 933 25.13 73.01 19.97
C THR A 933 25.44 71.78 19.12
N PRO A 934 24.59 70.72 19.13
CA PRO A 934 24.84 69.48 18.42
C PRO A 934 24.59 69.54 16.88
N GLN A 935 23.85 70.55 16.45
CA GLN A 935 23.46 70.73 15.03
C GLN A 935 22.98 72.09 14.71
N ALA A 936 22.66 72.40 13.46
CA ALA A 936 22.02 73.66 13.05
C ALA A 936 20.63 73.80 13.70
N GLY A 937 20.27 75.02 14.13
CA GLY A 937 18.98 75.23 14.79
C GLY A 937 18.83 76.70 15.28
N LEU A 938 17.94 76.89 16.26
CA LEU A 938 17.66 78.17 16.87
C LEU A 938 17.86 78.08 18.36
N LEU A 939 18.85 78.91 18.90
CA LEU A 939 18.97 79.12 20.32
C LEU A 939 18.02 80.27 20.71
N THR A 940 17.21 80.02 21.73
CA THR A 940 16.35 81.06 22.33
C THR A 940 16.70 81.20 23.78
N ILE A 941 17.09 82.43 24.15
CA ILE A 941 17.44 82.74 25.52
C ILE A 941 16.37 83.68 26.11
N ALA A 942 15.82 83.25 27.22
CA ALA A 942 14.82 84.03 27.97
C ALA A 942 15.01 83.79 29.46
N GLY A 943 14.36 84.55 30.30
CA GLY A 943 14.42 84.43 31.76
C GLY A 943 14.08 85.71 32.49
N HIS A 944 14.14 85.60 33.82
CA HIS A 944 13.84 86.75 34.67
C HIS A 944 15.02 87.75 34.68
N GLY A 945 14.72 89.01 34.33
CA GLY A 945 15.73 90.05 34.31
C GLY A 945 16.65 90.07 33.06
N VAL A 946 16.21 89.43 31.98
CA VAL A 946 16.96 89.33 30.70
C VAL A 946 16.09 89.66 29.51
N LYS A 947 16.65 90.35 28.54
CA LYS A 947 15.96 90.59 27.24
C LYS A 947 16.08 89.33 26.41
N ARG A 948 14.93 88.90 25.86
CA ARG A 948 14.88 87.66 25.03
C ARG A 948 15.79 87.81 23.81
N VAL A 949 16.68 86.81 23.59
CA VAL A 949 17.59 86.81 22.44
C VAL A 949 17.36 85.52 21.62
N ARG A 950 17.42 85.62 20.32
CA ARG A 950 17.35 84.49 19.38
C ARG A 950 18.64 84.46 18.57
N VAL A 951 19.32 83.32 18.53
CA VAL A 951 20.55 83.07 17.78
C VAL A 951 20.42 81.92 16.84
N ARG A 952 20.54 82.20 15.54
CA ARG A 952 20.50 81.14 14.55
C ARG A 952 21.85 80.43 14.44
N VAL A 953 21.89 79.15 14.63
CA VAL A 953 23.09 78.31 14.54
C VAL A 953 23.10 77.62 13.18
N LYS A 954 24.20 77.77 12.41
CA LYS A 954 24.32 77.24 11.05
C LYS A 954 24.85 75.81 11.02
N LYS A 955 25.64 75.36 11.98
CA LYS A 955 26.22 74.00 12.08
C LYS A 955 26.51 73.65 13.53
N ALA A 956 26.77 72.37 13.80
CA ALA A 956 27.25 71.93 15.14
C ALA A 956 28.52 72.70 15.55
N GLY A 957 28.66 72.94 16.82
CA GLY A 957 29.83 73.57 17.40
C GLY A 957 29.56 74.64 18.48
N GLU A 958 30.58 75.34 18.88
CA GLU A 958 30.49 76.39 19.89
C GLU A 958 29.98 77.70 19.28
N VAL A 959 29.00 78.26 19.94
CA VAL A 959 28.43 79.61 19.55
C VAL A 959 28.57 80.57 20.68
N LYS A 960 29.23 81.68 20.39
CA LYS A 960 29.44 82.79 21.36
C LYS A 960 28.41 83.87 21.03
N PHE A 961 27.73 84.37 22.07
CA PHE A 961 26.77 85.45 21.91
C PHE A 961 26.61 86.22 23.25
N SER A 962 26.02 87.36 23.18
CA SER A 962 25.87 88.26 24.29
C SER A 962 24.38 88.57 24.55
N VAL A 963 23.98 88.46 25.82
CA VAL A 963 22.57 88.60 26.25
C VAL A 963 22.49 89.83 27.14
N PRO A 964 21.68 90.86 26.79
CA PRO A 964 21.45 91.98 27.59
C PRO A 964 20.63 91.68 28.86
N LEU A 965 21.03 92.23 30.03
CA LEU A 965 20.28 92.20 31.26
C LEU A 965 19.38 93.46 31.37
N THR A 966 18.13 93.18 31.86
CA THR A 966 17.15 94.35 31.93
C THR A 966 17.25 95.14 33.20
N SER A 967 18.07 94.66 34.23
CA SER A 967 18.44 95.45 35.48
C SER A 967 19.86 95.23 35.85
N HIS A 968 20.47 96.26 36.54
CA HIS A 968 21.88 96.17 36.99
C HIS A 968 22.09 95.52 38.36
N ALA A 969 21.03 95.21 39.11
CA ALA A 969 21.07 94.65 40.47
C ALA A 969 20.21 93.34 40.59
N GLY A 970 20.68 92.32 41.33
CA GLY A 970 19.93 91.11 41.65
C GLY A 970 20.41 89.81 40.99
N LYS A 971 19.73 88.71 41.27
CA LYS A 971 19.93 87.41 40.66
C LYS A 971 19.21 87.37 39.38
N HIS A 972 19.83 87.00 38.29
CA HIS A 972 19.18 86.78 36.95
C HIS A 972 19.18 85.29 36.64
N LYS A 973 18.01 84.73 36.34
CA LYS A 973 17.88 83.36 35.89
C LYS A 973 17.69 83.38 34.34
N LEU A 974 18.69 82.80 33.67
CA LEU A 974 18.67 82.61 32.22
C LEU A 974 18.33 81.19 31.89
N GLU A 975 17.45 81.02 30.93
CA GLU A 975 17.12 79.73 30.32
C GLU A 975 17.53 79.81 28.85
N VAL A 976 18.42 78.93 28.45
CA VAL A 976 18.88 78.82 27.07
C VAL A 976 18.19 77.60 26.47
N GLY A 977 17.21 77.75 25.62
CA GLY A 977 16.51 76.72 24.89
C GLY A 977 17.04 76.57 23.46
N PHE A 978 17.09 75.40 22.96
CA PHE A 978 17.49 75.09 21.59
C PHE A 978 16.41 74.29 20.87
N THR A 979 16.15 74.72 19.64
CA THR A 979 15.25 74.00 18.74
C THR A 979 16.03 73.67 17.45
N ALA A 980 16.14 72.42 17.10
CA ALA A 980 16.83 71.95 15.90
C ALA A 980 16.12 72.44 14.62
N LYS A 981 16.84 72.60 13.53
CA LYS A 981 16.26 72.94 12.22
C LYS A 981 15.26 71.88 11.74
N SER A 982 15.47 70.59 12.14
CA SER A 982 14.59 69.48 11.86
C SER A 982 13.29 69.43 12.71
N GLY A 983 13.09 70.34 13.63
CA GLY A 983 11.96 70.39 14.57
C GLY A 983 12.03 69.37 15.69
N HIS A 984 12.93 68.38 15.63
CA HIS A 984 13.10 67.33 16.63
C HIS A 984 14.20 67.73 17.66
N ASN A 985 14.03 67.34 18.91
CA ASN A 985 14.96 67.44 20.01
C ASN A 985 15.07 68.85 20.67
N PRO A 986 14.00 69.31 21.35
CA PRO A 986 14.15 70.56 22.21
C PRO A 986 15.02 70.22 23.42
N SER A 987 16.01 71.06 23.65
CA SER A 987 16.84 70.97 24.86
C SER A 987 17.01 72.36 25.46
N ALA A 988 17.13 72.44 26.78
CA ALA A 988 17.32 73.71 27.52
C ALA A 988 18.33 73.53 28.62
N VAL A 989 19.09 74.59 28.86
CA VAL A 989 20.02 74.69 29.99
C VAL A 989 19.67 75.96 30.77
N SER A 990 19.56 75.82 32.09
CA SER A 990 19.31 77.00 32.97
C SER A 990 20.59 77.44 33.68
N LEU A 991 20.74 78.75 33.77
CA LEU A 991 21.88 79.39 34.42
C LEU A 991 21.37 80.50 35.34
N THR A 992 21.90 80.51 36.58
CA THR A 992 21.70 81.65 37.49
C THR A 992 22.99 82.50 37.59
N VAL A 993 22.88 83.74 37.12
CA VAL A 993 23.99 84.72 37.16
C VAL A 993 23.76 85.65 38.34
N LYS A 994 24.67 85.58 39.32
CA LYS A 994 24.73 86.57 40.52
C LYS A 994 25.52 87.78 40.12
N ARG A 995 25.37 88.92 40.93
CA ARG A 995 26.15 90.12 40.82
C ARG A 995 27.64 89.81 40.85
#